data_5ef0955fa331ec057528c9648551117b
#
_entry.id   5ef0955fa331ec057528c9648551117b
#
_cell.length_a   1.000
_cell.length_b   1.000
_cell.length_c   1.000
_cell.angle_alpha   90.00
_cell.angle_beta   90.00
_cell.angle_gamma   90.00
#
_symmetry.space_group_name_H-M   'P 1'
#
loop_
_entity.id
_entity.type
_entity.pdbx_description
1 polymer ?
#
loop_
_entity_poly.entity_id
_entity_poly.type
_entity_poly.pdbx_seq_one_letter_code
_entity_poly.pdbx_strand_id
1 'polypeptide(L)'
;MIAKELLNPKSIVVCGASSDIHKPGGKALKNLLESPFRGPVYAVNPKETEVQGVKCYAKVDDLPQVDCAIICIAAKFCAQTVDVLAKEKGCKGFIIISAGFSEENAEGAAIEKHIVETINGVGGSLIGPNCTGFLNVNYAGCFDTPIPNLDPKGVDFITGSGATAVFIKEYGMSNGLKFNSVWAVGNSAQLGIEDVLEHLDEIFDPEKSSRVIMLYMEKIGDPLRLLKHSRSLINKGCHIAAIKSGGSAAGSRAASSHTGALATNDAVVDALFRKAGIVRCQNRQELTTVCAVFMHPEIKGKRCAVITHAGGPAVMLTDVLSNGGMEVPSLKEHPASPALLEKLFAGSSVGNPIDFLATGTAEQLGYIIDTVENEYTDIDFSVVIFGSPGLFSNKEVYDLLDQKMKTCKKPIFPVLPSIINVKDEIEDFIAKGRINFPEECVLGNAICKVYNTPKPQPENPEMPKVDVKRIREVVDSCENGYIDPDKIYQLLDAAGIAQKQIRVVDQKQQAVDFANEVGYPLVMKVVGPVHKSDVGGVTLNVRDIETVQKEFDRLMAIKDTYAVEMYPMLDGTEVYIGAIRDAKFGHQVFFGLGGIFIEVLKDVQSALAPVNVAEAKDLLTKLRGYKILQGVRGQQPVNVDVYAEQIARVSALVQVAPEIAEMDLNPLLGNPKNVVAVDARIRIEK
;
A
#
# COMPACT_ATOMS: atom_id res chain seq x y z
N MET A 1 -17.15 -15.93 -5.02
CA MET A 1 -17.41 -15.58 -6.44
C MET A 1 -18.60 -14.64 -6.52
N ILE A 2 -18.46 -13.49 -7.18
CA ILE A 2 -19.54 -12.49 -7.34
C ILE A 2 -20.58 -13.01 -8.34
N ALA A 3 -21.87 -12.83 -8.05
CA ALA A 3 -22.97 -13.28 -8.90
C ALA A 3 -22.92 -12.60 -10.28
N LYS A 4 -23.06 -13.38 -11.33
CA LYS A 4 -23.08 -12.85 -12.71
C LYS A 4 -24.22 -11.88 -12.98
N GLU A 5 -25.31 -12.02 -12.25
CA GLU A 5 -26.49 -11.16 -12.33
C GLU A 5 -26.20 -9.74 -11.81
N LEU A 6 -25.16 -9.55 -10.97
CA LEU A 6 -24.67 -8.23 -10.61
C LEU A 6 -23.73 -7.67 -11.69
N LEU A 7 -22.88 -8.51 -12.30
CA LEU A 7 -21.83 -8.08 -13.23
C LEU A 7 -22.36 -7.82 -14.66
N ASN A 8 -23.28 -8.65 -15.11
CA ASN A 8 -23.86 -8.61 -16.46
C ASN A 8 -25.33 -9.07 -16.41
N PRO A 9 -26.22 -8.26 -15.81
CA PRO A 9 -27.63 -8.57 -15.70
C PRO A 9 -28.32 -8.58 -17.06
N LYS A 10 -29.35 -9.42 -17.20
CA LYS A 10 -30.23 -9.39 -18.38
C LYS A 10 -31.39 -8.43 -18.20
N SER A 11 -31.80 -8.15 -16.96
CA SER A 11 -32.85 -7.21 -16.61
C SER A 11 -32.51 -6.49 -15.30
N ILE A 12 -32.91 -5.22 -15.19
CA ILE A 12 -32.62 -4.37 -14.04
C ILE A 12 -33.89 -3.67 -13.56
N VAL A 13 -34.10 -3.61 -12.23
CA VAL A 13 -35.13 -2.79 -11.62
C VAL A 13 -34.55 -1.67 -10.78
N VAL A 14 -35.13 -0.48 -10.83
CA VAL A 14 -34.81 0.64 -9.94
C VAL A 14 -35.97 0.82 -8.95
N CYS A 15 -35.76 0.44 -7.70
CA CYS A 15 -36.71 0.62 -6.59
C CYS A 15 -36.55 2.02 -5.99
N GLY A 16 -37.60 2.82 -5.96
CA GLY A 16 -37.53 4.23 -5.59
C GLY A 16 -37.20 5.13 -6.78
N ALA A 17 -37.47 4.67 -7.99
CA ALA A 17 -37.32 5.47 -9.22
C ALA A 17 -38.13 6.76 -9.14
N SER A 18 -37.64 7.83 -9.78
CA SER A 18 -38.27 9.16 -9.79
C SER A 18 -38.10 9.85 -11.13
N SER A 19 -39.11 10.63 -11.52
CA SER A 19 -38.97 11.56 -12.65
C SER A 19 -38.07 12.74 -12.33
N ASP A 20 -37.87 13.05 -11.05
CA ASP A 20 -36.92 14.06 -10.59
C ASP A 20 -35.49 13.50 -10.60
N ILE A 21 -34.71 13.91 -11.57
CA ILE A 21 -33.29 13.52 -11.75
C ILE A 21 -32.34 14.08 -10.69
N HIS A 22 -32.80 14.94 -9.78
CA HIS A 22 -32.01 15.42 -8.65
C HIS A 22 -32.16 14.52 -7.43
N LYS A 23 -33.04 13.52 -7.48
CA LYS A 23 -33.14 12.45 -6.46
C LYS A 23 -32.27 11.26 -6.86
N PRO A 24 -31.70 10.51 -5.87
CA PRO A 24 -30.84 9.36 -6.17
C PRO A 24 -31.50 8.33 -7.12
N GLY A 25 -32.75 7.93 -6.88
CA GLY A 25 -33.43 6.97 -7.74
C GLY A 25 -33.78 7.51 -9.14
N GLY A 26 -34.01 8.83 -9.28
CA GLY A 26 -34.19 9.46 -10.59
C GLY A 26 -32.88 9.55 -11.37
N LYS A 27 -31.78 9.89 -10.69
CA LYS A 27 -30.44 9.94 -11.30
C LYS A 27 -29.94 8.55 -11.66
N ALA A 28 -30.13 7.56 -10.81
CA ALA A 28 -29.73 6.17 -11.07
C ALA A 28 -30.47 5.59 -12.30
N LEU A 29 -31.77 5.85 -12.41
CA LEU A 29 -32.55 5.44 -13.57
C LEU A 29 -32.04 6.15 -14.86
N LYS A 30 -31.79 7.45 -14.80
CA LYS A 30 -31.24 8.22 -15.94
C LYS A 30 -29.89 7.63 -16.38
N ASN A 31 -28.95 7.47 -15.46
CA ASN A 31 -27.64 6.94 -15.77
C ASN A 31 -27.72 5.54 -16.39
N LEU A 32 -28.63 4.69 -15.88
CA LEU A 32 -28.86 3.35 -16.43
C LEU A 32 -29.39 3.41 -17.86
N LEU A 33 -30.36 4.27 -18.14
CA LEU A 33 -30.98 4.42 -19.49
C LEU A 33 -29.96 5.00 -20.50
N GLU A 34 -29.07 5.87 -20.07
CA GLU A 34 -28.01 6.46 -20.91
C GLU A 34 -26.80 5.52 -21.07
N SER A 35 -26.71 4.45 -20.29
CA SER A 35 -25.61 3.48 -20.31
C SER A 35 -25.67 2.53 -21.51
N PRO A 36 -24.63 1.69 -21.75
CA PRO A 36 -24.66 0.65 -22.78
C PRO A 36 -25.72 -0.44 -22.57
N PHE A 37 -26.38 -0.51 -21.41
CA PHE A 37 -27.38 -1.52 -21.12
C PHE A 37 -28.52 -1.55 -22.14
N ARG A 38 -28.91 -2.73 -22.61
CA ARG A 38 -29.97 -2.92 -23.63
C ARG A 38 -31.06 -3.92 -23.22
N GLY A 39 -30.97 -4.43 -21.98
CA GLY A 39 -32.00 -5.31 -21.43
C GLY A 39 -33.25 -4.54 -20.94
N PRO A 40 -34.32 -5.25 -20.51
CA PRO A 40 -35.47 -4.64 -19.87
C PRO A 40 -35.09 -3.89 -18.60
N VAL A 41 -35.57 -2.66 -18.49
CA VAL A 41 -35.50 -1.81 -17.31
C VAL A 41 -36.86 -1.63 -16.71
N TYR A 42 -37.01 -1.84 -15.42
CA TYR A 42 -38.24 -1.66 -14.68
C TYR A 42 -38.09 -0.58 -13.61
N ALA A 43 -39.14 0.12 -13.29
CA ALA A 43 -39.20 1.10 -12.22
C ALA A 43 -40.22 0.68 -11.15
N VAL A 44 -39.93 0.95 -9.88
CA VAL A 44 -40.89 0.78 -8.78
C VAL A 44 -41.05 2.11 -8.04
N ASN A 45 -42.28 2.63 -8.07
CA ASN A 45 -42.69 3.79 -7.30
C ASN A 45 -44.23 3.73 -7.07
N PRO A 46 -44.72 3.79 -5.82
CA PRO A 46 -46.17 3.64 -5.53
C PRO A 46 -47.03 4.79 -6.03
N LYS A 47 -46.46 5.90 -6.52
CA LYS A 47 -47.17 7.10 -6.95
C LYS A 47 -47.18 7.33 -8.46
N GLU A 48 -46.39 6.56 -9.21
CA GLU A 48 -46.17 6.77 -10.64
C GLU A 48 -46.55 5.51 -11.43
N THR A 49 -47.06 5.70 -12.63
CA THR A 49 -47.31 4.62 -13.58
C THR A 49 -46.26 4.51 -14.66
N GLU A 50 -45.53 5.60 -14.88
CA GLU A 50 -44.41 5.71 -15.78
C GLU A 50 -43.39 6.69 -15.22
N VAL A 51 -42.08 6.38 -15.32
CA VAL A 51 -40.97 7.21 -14.86
C VAL A 51 -39.91 7.26 -15.98
N GLN A 52 -39.61 8.44 -16.51
CA GLN A 52 -38.59 8.65 -17.56
C GLN A 52 -38.76 7.71 -18.77
N GLY A 53 -40.04 7.47 -19.19
CA GLY A 53 -40.36 6.56 -20.31
C GLY A 53 -40.30 5.06 -19.95
N VAL A 54 -40.09 4.72 -18.68
CA VAL A 54 -40.06 3.34 -18.21
C VAL A 54 -41.37 3.01 -17.48
N LYS A 55 -41.94 1.85 -17.79
CA LYS A 55 -43.10 1.32 -17.05
C LYS A 55 -42.80 1.21 -15.56
N CYS A 56 -43.65 1.83 -14.75
CA CYS A 56 -43.52 1.85 -13.30
C CYS A 56 -44.54 0.93 -12.62
N TYR A 57 -44.10 0.12 -11.68
CA TYR A 57 -44.90 -0.75 -10.86
C TYR A 57 -45.14 -0.12 -9.48
N ALA A 58 -46.33 -0.28 -8.92
CA ALA A 58 -46.61 0.27 -7.60
C ALA A 58 -45.90 -0.51 -6.47
N LYS A 59 -45.64 -1.81 -6.65
CA LYS A 59 -45.00 -2.70 -5.70
C LYS A 59 -44.04 -3.65 -6.38
N VAL A 60 -43.06 -4.13 -5.63
CA VAL A 60 -42.10 -5.14 -6.10
C VAL A 60 -42.75 -6.49 -6.40
N ASP A 61 -43.86 -6.80 -5.72
CA ASP A 61 -44.66 -7.99 -5.93
C ASP A 61 -45.23 -8.11 -7.35
N ASP A 62 -45.47 -6.97 -8.01
CA ASP A 62 -46.06 -6.92 -9.34
C ASP A 62 -45.00 -7.05 -10.46
N LEU A 63 -43.73 -7.07 -10.12
CA LEU A 63 -42.61 -7.18 -11.07
C LEU A 63 -42.54 -8.56 -11.75
N PRO A 64 -42.09 -8.65 -12.99
CA PRO A 64 -41.61 -9.91 -13.55
C PRO A 64 -40.31 -10.38 -12.85
N GLN A 65 -39.77 -11.51 -13.31
CA GLN A 65 -38.42 -11.94 -12.87
C GLN A 65 -37.37 -10.89 -13.27
N VAL A 66 -36.41 -10.61 -12.38
CA VAL A 66 -35.37 -9.61 -12.60
C VAL A 66 -34.02 -10.06 -12.04
N ASP A 67 -32.95 -9.80 -12.77
CA ASP A 67 -31.60 -10.25 -12.41
C ASP A 67 -30.94 -9.33 -11.37
N CYS A 68 -31.09 -7.99 -11.53
CA CYS A 68 -30.41 -7.00 -10.69
C CYS A 68 -31.37 -5.91 -10.21
N ALA A 69 -31.19 -5.46 -8.98
CA ALA A 69 -31.98 -4.40 -8.36
C ALA A 69 -31.09 -3.27 -7.83
N ILE A 70 -31.42 -2.04 -8.24
CA ILE A 70 -30.85 -0.80 -7.69
C ILE A 70 -31.88 -0.22 -6.71
N ILE A 71 -31.54 -0.15 -5.42
CA ILE A 71 -32.47 0.18 -4.35
C ILE A 71 -32.15 1.55 -3.77
N CYS A 72 -33.11 2.48 -3.94
CA CYS A 72 -33.04 3.89 -3.55
C CYS A 72 -34.21 4.29 -2.65
N ILE A 73 -34.60 3.44 -1.71
CA ILE A 73 -35.71 3.66 -0.76
C ILE A 73 -35.17 3.74 0.67
N ALA A 74 -35.98 4.26 1.61
CA ALA A 74 -35.57 4.37 3.01
C ALA A 74 -35.23 2.98 3.61
N ALA A 75 -34.18 2.91 4.43
CA ALA A 75 -33.60 1.68 4.98
C ALA A 75 -34.64 0.71 5.59
N LYS A 76 -35.61 1.25 6.34
CA LYS A 76 -36.71 0.45 6.98
C LYS A 76 -37.55 -0.35 6.00
N PHE A 77 -37.57 -0.02 4.71
CA PHE A 77 -38.30 -0.75 3.67
C PHE A 77 -37.44 -1.71 2.87
N CYS A 78 -36.10 -1.63 3.02
CA CYS A 78 -35.17 -2.39 2.19
C CYS A 78 -35.24 -3.89 2.46
N ALA A 79 -35.37 -4.33 3.73
CA ALA A 79 -35.40 -5.74 4.06
C ALA A 79 -36.57 -6.47 3.38
N GLN A 80 -37.79 -5.95 3.49
CA GLN A 80 -38.97 -6.53 2.85
C GLN A 80 -38.82 -6.50 1.30
N THR A 81 -38.30 -5.41 0.74
CA THR A 81 -38.07 -5.30 -0.72
C THR A 81 -37.07 -6.37 -1.20
N VAL A 82 -35.98 -6.56 -0.48
CA VAL A 82 -34.97 -7.59 -0.80
C VAL A 82 -35.53 -8.98 -0.67
N ASP A 83 -36.33 -9.25 0.37
CA ASP A 83 -37.00 -10.56 0.57
C ASP A 83 -37.84 -10.95 -0.64
N VAL A 84 -38.71 -10.06 -1.13
CA VAL A 84 -39.52 -10.31 -2.33
C VAL A 84 -38.67 -10.48 -3.58
N LEU A 85 -37.74 -9.57 -3.81
CA LEU A 85 -36.87 -9.60 -4.99
C LEU A 85 -36.03 -10.88 -5.04
N ALA A 86 -35.42 -11.27 -3.94
CA ALA A 86 -34.56 -12.46 -3.85
C ALA A 86 -35.33 -13.77 -3.94
N LYS A 87 -36.41 -13.89 -3.13
CA LYS A 87 -37.13 -15.16 -2.96
C LYS A 87 -38.20 -15.41 -4.03
N GLU A 88 -38.82 -14.35 -4.56
CA GLU A 88 -39.94 -14.47 -5.49
C GLU A 88 -39.62 -14.01 -6.91
N LYS A 89 -38.70 -13.03 -7.08
CA LYS A 89 -38.40 -12.47 -8.39
C LYS A 89 -37.06 -12.95 -8.96
N GLY A 90 -36.34 -13.85 -8.29
CA GLY A 90 -35.13 -14.46 -8.77
C GLY A 90 -33.91 -13.53 -8.84
N CYS A 91 -33.99 -12.36 -8.18
CA CYS A 91 -32.94 -11.37 -8.18
C CYS A 91 -31.71 -11.89 -7.41
N LYS A 92 -30.54 -11.75 -8.00
CA LYS A 92 -29.25 -12.13 -7.39
C LYS A 92 -28.22 -11.00 -7.40
N GLY A 93 -28.41 -9.95 -8.17
CA GLY A 93 -27.60 -8.74 -8.13
C GLY A 93 -28.29 -7.64 -7.33
N PHE A 94 -27.62 -7.07 -6.33
CA PHE A 94 -28.21 -6.01 -5.49
C PHE A 94 -27.23 -4.86 -5.34
N ILE A 95 -27.74 -3.62 -5.52
CA ILE A 95 -27.03 -2.37 -5.26
C ILE A 95 -27.94 -1.54 -4.34
N ILE A 96 -27.54 -1.34 -3.08
CA ILE A 96 -28.33 -0.54 -2.13
C ILE A 96 -27.63 0.81 -1.93
N ILE A 97 -28.23 1.85 -2.50
CA ILE A 97 -27.68 3.21 -2.46
C ILE A 97 -27.99 3.89 -1.13
N SER A 98 -29.14 3.61 -0.56
CA SER A 98 -29.65 4.25 0.66
C SER A 98 -28.70 4.10 1.85
N ALA A 99 -28.70 5.11 2.72
CA ALA A 99 -28.09 5.11 4.05
C ALA A 99 -29.15 4.80 5.12
N GLY A 100 -28.70 4.65 6.39
CA GLY A 100 -29.57 4.36 7.54
C GLY A 100 -29.46 2.91 8.01
N PHE A 101 -28.28 2.32 7.91
CA PHE A 101 -27.98 0.93 8.27
C PHE A 101 -26.99 0.87 9.44
N SER A 102 -25.97 0.00 9.36
CA SER A 102 -25.00 -0.21 10.44
C SER A 102 -24.18 1.04 10.79
N GLU A 103 -24.05 1.98 9.88
CA GLU A 103 -23.37 3.26 10.09
C GLU A 103 -24.16 4.22 10.99
N GLU A 104 -25.49 4.02 11.12
CA GLU A 104 -26.35 4.92 11.87
C GLU A 104 -26.66 4.42 13.28
N ASN A 105 -27.14 3.17 13.40
CA ASN A 105 -27.55 2.61 14.69
C ASN A 105 -27.72 1.07 14.67
N ALA A 106 -28.04 0.49 15.84
CA ALA A 106 -28.20 -0.95 15.99
C ALA A 106 -29.41 -1.52 15.23
N GLU A 107 -30.49 -0.75 15.05
CA GLU A 107 -31.68 -1.17 14.27
C GLU A 107 -31.29 -1.27 12.79
N GLY A 108 -30.56 -0.26 12.25
CA GLY A 108 -30.00 -0.29 10.92
C GLY A 108 -29.04 -1.46 10.69
N ALA A 109 -28.22 -1.79 11.68
CA ALA A 109 -27.34 -2.95 11.62
C ALA A 109 -28.11 -4.29 11.57
N ALA A 110 -29.23 -4.39 12.29
CA ALA A 110 -30.09 -5.59 12.23
C ALA A 110 -30.77 -5.75 10.85
N ILE A 111 -31.22 -4.64 10.26
CA ILE A 111 -31.78 -4.62 8.89
C ILE A 111 -30.70 -5.07 7.88
N GLU A 112 -29.48 -4.50 7.96
CA GLU A 112 -28.35 -4.84 7.11
C GLU A 112 -28.01 -6.33 7.18
N LYS A 113 -27.92 -6.87 8.40
CA LYS A 113 -27.65 -8.30 8.62
C LYS A 113 -28.71 -9.19 7.97
N HIS A 114 -30.01 -8.88 8.15
CA HIS A 114 -31.11 -9.62 7.53
C HIS A 114 -31.02 -9.62 6.01
N ILE A 115 -30.73 -8.47 5.41
CA ILE A 115 -30.54 -8.33 3.96
C ILE A 115 -29.40 -9.23 3.48
N VAL A 116 -28.25 -9.20 4.14
CA VAL A 116 -27.11 -10.04 3.79
C VAL A 116 -27.43 -11.53 3.90
N GLU A 117 -28.11 -11.95 4.97
CA GLU A 117 -28.53 -13.33 5.15
C GLU A 117 -29.50 -13.78 4.03
N THR A 118 -30.47 -12.94 3.65
CA THR A 118 -31.40 -13.22 2.55
C THR A 118 -30.68 -13.38 1.22
N ILE A 119 -29.79 -12.44 0.88
CA ILE A 119 -29.05 -12.44 -0.38
C ILE A 119 -28.11 -13.66 -0.46
N ASN A 120 -27.41 -13.98 0.65
CA ASN A 120 -26.57 -15.18 0.74
C ASN A 120 -27.40 -16.46 0.53
N GLY A 121 -28.61 -16.51 1.08
CA GLY A 121 -29.52 -17.66 0.95
C GLY A 121 -29.92 -18.02 -0.48
N VAL A 122 -29.84 -17.04 -1.42
CA VAL A 122 -30.12 -17.25 -2.86
C VAL A 122 -28.85 -17.27 -3.71
N GLY A 123 -27.67 -17.20 -3.11
CA GLY A 123 -26.39 -17.11 -3.81
C GLY A 123 -26.25 -15.80 -4.59
N GLY A 124 -26.80 -14.70 -4.06
CA GLY A 124 -26.73 -13.37 -4.63
C GLY A 124 -25.52 -12.57 -4.15
N SER A 125 -25.36 -11.37 -4.71
CA SER A 125 -24.29 -10.43 -4.38
C SER A 125 -24.82 -9.02 -4.16
N LEU A 126 -24.26 -8.33 -3.13
CA LEU A 126 -24.67 -7.00 -2.68
C LEU A 126 -23.50 -6.01 -2.72
N ILE A 127 -23.70 -4.88 -3.41
CA ILE A 127 -22.90 -3.64 -3.28
C ILE A 127 -23.62 -2.68 -2.33
N GLY A 128 -22.90 -2.12 -1.38
CA GLY A 128 -23.43 -1.20 -0.37
C GLY A 128 -23.81 -1.92 0.95
N PRO A 129 -24.78 -1.41 1.71
CA PRO A 129 -25.52 -0.15 1.51
C PRO A 129 -24.69 1.11 1.67
N ASN A 130 -25.33 2.30 1.63
CA ASN A 130 -24.68 3.60 1.78
C ASN A 130 -23.54 3.82 0.77
N CYS A 131 -23.85 3.67 -0.51
CA CYS A 131 -22.88 3.75 -1.61
C CYS A 131 -23.39 4.62 -2.76
N THR A 132 -22.51 4.99 -3.70
CA THR A 132 -22.94 5.64 -4.94
C THR A 132 -23.35 4.65 -6.02
N GLY A 133 -23.02 3.38 -5.86
CA GLY A 133 -23.39 2.29 -6.74
C GLY A 133 -22.22 1.61 -7.43
N PHE A 134 -22.53 0.92 -8.51
CA PHE A 134 -21.59 0.16 -9.31
C PHE A 134 -21.78 0.48 -10.79
N LEU A 135 -20.70 0.56 -11.54
CA LEU A 135 -20.73 0.66 -12.99
C LEU A 135 -19.60 -0.13 -13.64
N ASN A 136 -19.85 -0.66 -14.81
CA ASN A 136 -18.87 -1.32 -15.67
C ASN A 136 -19.25 -1.14 -17.14
N VAL A 137 -18.51 -1.76 -18.05
CA VAL A 137 -18.73 -1.67 -19.50
C VAL A 137 -20.13 -2.15 -19.95
N ASN A 138 -20.89 -2.86 -19.11
CA ASN A 138 -22.21 -3.38 -19.42
C ASN A 138 -23.36 -2.44 -19.01
N TYR A 139 -23.23 -1.74 -17.86
CA TYR A 139 -24.25 -0.86 -17.35
C TYR A 139 -23.74 0.11 -16.28
N ALA A 140 -24.52 1.18 -16.04
CA ALA A 140 -24.28 2.14 -14.96
C ALA A 140 -25.38 2.05 -13.91
N GLY A 141 -25.15 1.28 -12.84
CA GLY A 141 -26.02 1.14 -11.68
C GLY A 141 -25.64 2.10 -10.54
N CYS A 142 -25.45 3.38 -10.84
CA CYS A 142 -25.03 4.40 -9.88
C CYS A 142 -25.80 5.70 -10.05
N PHE A 143 -25.85 6.53 -9.00
CA PHE A 143 -26.52 7.83 -9.05
C PHE A 143 -25.57 9.03 -9.22
N ASP A 144 -24.27 8.82 -9.14
CA ASP A 144 -23.27 9.87 -9.27
C ASP A 144 -22.96 10.19 -10.74
N THR A 145 -22.49 11.40 -10.98
CA THR A 145 -22.04 11.90 -12.30
C THR A 145 -20.75 12.67 -12.13
N PRO A 146 -19.92 12.79 -13.20
CA PRO A 146 -20.10 12.27 -14.56
C PRO A 146 -19.89 10.74 -14.65
N ILE A 147 -20.53 10.11 -15.64
CA ILE A 147 -20.24 8.72 -15.99
C ILE A 147 -18.99 8.73 -16.89
N PRO A 148 -17.93 7.98 -16.53
CA PRO A 148 -16.70 7.94 -17.31
C PRO A 148 -16.90 7.20 -18.64
N ASN A 149 -16.06 7.52 -19.62
CA ASN A 149 -15.89 6.67 -20.79
C ASN A 149 -15.31 5.33 -20.35
N LEU A 150 -16.09 4.27 -20.51
CA LEU A 150 -15.72 2.93 -20.09
C LEU A 150 -14.93 2.23 -21.20
N ASP A 151 -13.82 1.61 -20.80
CA ASP A 151 -12.91 0.86 -21.66
C ASP A 151 -12.51 -0.42 -20.94
N PRO A 152 -12.64 -1.61 -21.53
CA PRO A 152 -12.25 -2.88 -20.89
C PRO A 152 -10.79 -2.92 -20.43
N LYS A 153 -9.93 -2.07 -21.01
CA LYS A 153 -8.52 -1.91 -20.60
C LYS A 153 -8.28 -0.72 -19.67
N GLY A 154 -9.35 0.03 -19.32
CA GLY A 154 -9.28 1.12 -18.35
C GLY A 154 -9.03 0.65 -16.92
N VAL A 155 -9.05 1.55 -15.97
CA VAL A 155 -8.81 1.29 -14.56
C VAL A 155 -10.00 0.61 -13.89
N ASP A 156 -9.76 -0.43 -13.08
CA ASP A 156 -10.73 -0.92 -12.11
C ASP A 156 -10.61 -0.12 -10.82
N PHE A 157 -11.60 0.70 -10.52
CA PHE A 157 -11.61 1.55 -9.34
C PHE A 157 -12.51 0.99 -8.25
N ILE A 158 -11.93 0.67 -7.08
CA ILE A 158 -12.64 0.12 -5.92
C ILE A 158 -12.52 1.09 -4.75
N THR A 159 -13.64 1.48 -4.17
CA THR A 159 -13.67 2.53 -3.14
C THR A 159 -14.72 2.26 -2.06
N GLY A 160 -14.35 2.54 -0.79
CA GLY A 160 -15.27 2.55 0.34
C GLY A 160 -16.05 3.85 0.51
N SER A 161 -15.69 4.93 -0.22
CA SER A 161 -16.28 6.26 -0.05
C SER A 161 -16.95 6.76 -1.34
N GLY A 162 -18.24 7.06 -1.25
CA GLY A 162 -19.02 7.56 -2.39
C GLY A 162 -18.59 8.94 -2.88
N ALA A 163 -18.51 9.93 -2.00
CA ALA A 163 -18.13 11.29 -2.36
C ALA A 163 -16.69 11.37 -2.92
N THR A 164 -15.76 10.66 -2.29
CA THR A 164 -14.37 10.62 -2.74
C THR A 164 -14.25 9.95 -4.10
N ALA A 165 -15.09 8.95 -4.41
CA ALA A 165 -15.15 8.31 -5.73
C ALA A 165 -15.44 9.32 -6.84
N VAL A 166 -16.42 10.20 -6.63
CA VAL A 166 -16.78 11.24 -7.61
C VAL A 166 -15.58 12.13 -7.90
N PHE A 167 -14.92 12.66 -6.86
CA PHE A 167 -13.80 13.59 -7.04
C PHE A 167 -12.57 12.94 -7.69
N ILE A 168 -12.33 11.66 -7.42
CA ILE A 168 -11.24 10.89 -8.06
C ILE A 168 -11.57 10.66 -9.54
N LYS A 169 -12.81 10.25 -9.86
CA LYS A 169 -13.25 10.06 -11.25
C LYS A 169 -13.12 11.35 -12.07
N GLU A 170 -13.68 12.47 -11.57
CA GLU A 170 -13.63 13.76 -12.26
C GLU A 170 -12.19 14.16 -12.58
N TYR A 171 -11.30 14.09 -11.59
CA TYR A 171 -9.89 14.44 -11.80
C TYR A 171 -9.20 13.49 -12.80
N GLY A 172 -9.44 12.19 -12.71
CA GLY A 172 -8.91 11.21 -13.66
C GLY A 172 -9.42 11.45 -15.09
N MET A 173 -10.73 11.65 -15.24
CA MET A 173 -11.37 11.89 -16.53
C MET A 173 -10.88 13.18 -17.19
N SER A 174 -10.70 14.25 -16.44
CA SER A 174 -10.21 15.54 -16.98
C SER A 174 -8.80 15.42 -17.57
N ASN A 175 -8.04 14.41 -17.17
CA ASN A 175 -6.72 14.13 -17.70
C ASN A 175 -6.66 12.96 -18.70
N GLY A 176 -7.83 12.39 -19.06
CA GLY A 176 -7.93 11.31 -20.05
C GLY A 176 -7.84 9.89 -19.50
N LEU A 177 -7.88 9.72 -18.17
CA LEU A 177 -7.91 8.38 -17.55
C LEU A 177 -9.24 7.70 -17.86
N LYS A 178 -9.21 6.48 -18.39
CA LYS A 178 -10.38 5.65 -18.67
C LYS A 178 -10.59 4.63 -17.57
N PHE A 179 -11.83 4.19 -17.39
CA PHE A 179 -12.23 3.22 -16.39
C PHE A 179 -12.82 1.96 -17.04
N ASN A 180 -12.51 0.78 -16.50
CA ASN A 180 -13.20 -0.46 -16.84
C ASN A 180 -14.44 -0.64 -15.94
N SER A 181 -14.23 -0.46 -14.64
CA SER A 181 -15.31 -0.55 -13.66
C SER A 181 -15.09 0.40 -12.48
N VAL A 182 -16.18 0.77 -11.80
CA VAL A 182 -16.15 1.51 -10.54
C VAL A 182 -17.04 0.80 -9.52
N TRP A 183 -16.43 0.41 -8.40
CA TRP A 183 -17.05 -0.33 -7.31
C TRP A 183 -17.10 0.57 -6.06
N ALA A 184 -18.22 1.24 -5.81
CA ALA A 184 -18.41 1.98 -4.57
C ALA A 184 -19.06 1.05 -3.54
N VAL A 185 -18.25 0.35 -2.74
CA VAL A 185 -18.72 -0.72 -1.84
C VAL A 185 -19.42 -0.22 -0.57
N GLY A 186 -19.39 1.08 -0.27
CA GLY A 186 -20.09 1.69 0.86
C GLY A 186 -19.74 1.06 2.21
N ASN A 187 -20.75 0.66 2.97
CA ASN A 187 -20.56 -0.03 4.25
C ASN A 187 -19.83 -1.38 4.12
N SER A 188 -19.79 -1.95 2.91
CA SER A 188 -19.23 -3.29 2.63
C SER A 188 -19.93 -4.38 3.47
N ALA A 189 -21.26 -4.38 3.46
CA ALA A 189 -22.04 -5.30 4.29
C ALA A 189 -21.83 -6.78 3.88
N GLN A 190 -21.68 -7.04 2.57
CA GLN A 190 -21.34 -8.36 2.04
C GLN A 190 -20.06 -8.28 1.19
N LEU A 191 -20.06 -7.48 0.11
CA LEU A 191 -18.89 -7.31 -0.74
C LEU A 191 -18.05 -6.13 -0.29
N GLY A 192 -16.84 -6.41 0.18
CA GLY A 192 -15.81 -5.41 0.47
C GLY A 192 -14.77 -5.29 -0.64
N ILE A 193 -13.73 -4.48 -0.40
CA ILE A 193 -12.62 -4.28 -1.34
C ILE A 193 -11.90 -5.60 -1.61
N GLU A 194 -11.71 -6.40 -0.57
CA GLU A 194 -11.03 -7.69 -0.62
C GLU A 194 -11.80 -8.73 -1.46
N ASP A 195 -13.13 -8.70 -1.42
CA ASP A 195 -13.98 -9.59 -2.22
C ASP A 195 -13.92 -9.23 -3.70
N VAL A 196 -13.88 -7.93 -4.01
CA VAL A 196 -13.71 -7.46 -5.40
C VAL A 196 -12.32 -7.81 -5.92
N LEU A 197 -11.26 -7.64 -5.11
CA LEU A 197 -9.90 -8.04 -5.50
C LEU A 197 -9.78 -9.55 -5.73
N GLU A 198 -10.39 -10.38 -4.86
CA GLU A 198 -10.43 -11.83 -5.06
C GLU A 198 -11.12 -12.18 -6.38
N HIS A 199 -12.28 -11.55 -6.66
CA HIS A 199 -12.99 -11.76 -7.90
C HIS A 199 -12.14 -11.37 -9.13
N LEU A 200 -11.51 -10.20 -9.12
CA LEU A 200 -10.64 -9.76 -10.22
C LEU A 200 -9.45 -10.70 -10.40
N ASP A 201 -8.89 -11.22 -9.31
CA ASP A 201 -7.80 -12.20 -9.34
C ASP A 201 -8.22 -13.55 -9.95
N GLU A 202 -9.42 -14.02 -9.63
CA GLU A 202 -9.99 -15.26 -10.16
C GLU A 202 -10.25 -15.20 -11.67
N ILE A 203 -10.77 -14.05 -12.16
CA ILE A 203 -11.14 -13.87 -13.56
C ILE A 203 -10.04 -13.27 -14.44
N PHE A 204 -8.87 -12.96 -13.86
CA PHE A 204 -7.81 -12.24 -14.56
C PHE A 204 -7.30 -12.99 -15.79
N ASP A 205 -7.44 -12.35 -16.94
CA ASP A 205 -6.89 -12.77 -18.23
C ASP A 205 -5.96 -11.65 -18.74
N PRO A 206 -4.63 -11.92 -18.90
CA PRO A 206 -3.66 -10.90 -19.33
C PRO A 206 -3.98 -10.22 -20.66
N GLU A 207 -4.73 -10.88 -21.52
CA GLU A 207 -5.11 -10.37 -22.84
C GLU A 207 -6.35 -9.47 -22.77
N LYS A 208 -7.29 -9.76 -21.87
CA LYS A 208 -8.62 -9.14 -21.84
C LYS A 208 -8.86 -8.21 -20.66
N SER A 209 -8.36 -8.58 -19.47
CA SER A 209 -8.63 -7.83 -18.25
C SER A 209 -7.91 -6.47 -18.23
N SER A 210 -8.42 -5.55 -17.42
CA SER A 210 -7.67 -4.38 -16.96
C SER A 210 -6.38 -4.79 -16.27
N ARG A 211 -5.34 -3.99 -16.42
CA ARG A 211 -4.06 -4.19 -15.71
C ARG A 211 -3.82 -3.15 -14.64
N VAL A 212 -4.75 -2.23 -14.42
CA VAL A 212 -4.58 -1.15 -13.44
C VAL A 212 -5.75 -1.16 -12.47
N ILE A 213 -5.42 -1.32 -11.18
CA ILE A 213 -6.40 -1.31 -10.10
C ILE A 213 -6.10 -0.10 -9.20
N MET A 214 -7.12 0.70 -8.97
CA MET A 214 -7.12 1.88 -8.11
C MET A 214 -7.92 1.58 -6.85
N LEU A 215 -7.34 1.80 -5.67
CA LEU A 215 -7.99 1.56 -4.40
C LEU A 215 -8.08 2.84 -3.57
N TYR A 216 -9.28 3.11 -3.03
CA TYR A 216 -9.45 4.08 -1.96
C TYR A 216 -10.11 3.39 -0.76
N MET A 217 -9.38 3.31 0.34
CA MET A 217 -9.78 2.55 1.53
C MET A 217 -9.86 3.43 2.77
N GLU A 218 -10.96 3.33 3.51
CA GLU A 218 -11.11 3.91 4.86
C GLU A 218 -10.83 2.87 5.94
N LYS A 219 -11.13 1.61 5.66
CA LYS A 219 -10.83 0.45 6.51
C LYS A 219 -10.25 -0.69 5.66
N ILE A 220 -9.49 -1.57 6.29
CA ILE A 220 -9.07 -2.86 5.73
C ILE A 220 -9.81 -3.93 6.54
N GLY A 221 -10.67 -4.67 5.89
CA GLY A 221 -11.51 -5.70 6.52
C GLY A 221 -10.71 -6.96 6.83
N ASP A 222 -10.03 -7.49 5.82
CA ASP A 222 -9.20 -8.69 5.87
C ASP A 222 -7.83 -8.43 5.22
N PRO A 223 -6.81 -8.04 6.01
CA PRO A 223 -5.47 -7.75 5.50
C PRO A 223 -4.80 -8.93 4.79
N LEU A 224 -5.09 -10.16 5.21
CA LEU A 224 -4.46 -11.36 4.62
C LEU A 224 -5.04 -11.64 3.23
N ARG A 225 -6.35 -11.49 3.05
CA ARG A 225 -6.98 -11.58 1.72
C ARG A 225 -6.52 -10.45 0.80
N LEU A 226 -6.46 -9.21 1.32
CA LEU A 226 -5.92 -8.08 0.58
C LEU A 226 -4.49 -8.37 0.08
N LEU A 227 -3.61 -8.84 0.96
CA LEU A 227 -2.24 -9.21 0.63
C LEU A 227 -2.18 -10.33 -0.42
N LYS A 228 -2.95 -11.40 -0.22
CA LYS A 228 -2.96 -12.58 -1.11
C LYS A 228 -3.37 -12.20 -2.54
N HIS A 229 -4.51 -11.55 -2.70
CA HIS A 229 -5.07 -11.27 -4.02
C HIS A 229 -4.36 -10.12 -4.72
N SER A 230 -3.89 -9.09 -3.99
CA SER A 230 -3.05 -8.03 -4.57
C SER A 230 -1.72 -8.58 -5.08
N ARG A 231 -1.04 -9.42 -4.29
CA ARG A 231 0.20 -10.10 -4.69
C ARG A 231 0.00 -10.96 -5.94
N SER A 232 -1.07 -11.77 -5.95
CA SER A 232 -1.40 -12.63 -7.09
C SER A 232 -1.63 -11.81 -8.36
N LEU A 233 -2.45 -10.77 -8.30
CA LEU A 233 -2.74 -9.88 -9.41
C LEU A 233 -1.48 -9.19 -9.94
N ILE A 234 -0.63 -8.65 -9.05
CA ILE A 234 0.61 -7.98 -9.47
C ILE A 234 1.58 -8.99 -10.12
N ASN A 235 1.70 -10.20 -9.59
CA ASN A 235 2.51 -11.25 -10.21
C ASN A 235 1.97 -11.70 -11.58
N LYS A 236 0.66 -11.55 -11.84
CA LYS A 236 0.03 -11.79 -13.15
C LYS A 236 0.19 -10.61 -14.12
N GLY A 237 0.78 -9.49 -13.69
CA GLY A 237 1.04 -8.31 -14.52
C GLY A 237 0.06 -7.15 -14.33
N CYS A 238 -0.72 -7.16 -13.26
CA CYS A 238 -1.46 -5.98 -12.81
C CYS A 238 -0.55 -4.99 -12.08
N HIS A 239 -1.02 -3.75 -11.97
CA HIS A 239 -0.46 -2.70 -11.13
C HIS A 239 -1.55 -2.19 -10.19
N ILE A 240 -1.21 -2.00 -8.93
CA ILE A 240 -2.17 -1.56 -7.91
C ILE A 240 -1.64 -0.29 -7.24
N ALA A 241 -2.45 0.76 -7.25
CA ALA A 241 -2.21 1.98 -6.46
C ALA A 241 -3.30 2.16 -5.42
N ALA A 242 -2.95 2.61 -4.22
CA ALA A 242 -3.89 2.69 -3.12
C ALA A 242 -3.69 3.92 -2.22
N ILE A 243 -4.81 4.50 -1.80
CA ILE A 243 -4.90 5.38 -0.64
C ILE A 243 -5.55 4.60 0.50
N LYS A 244 -4.92 4.62 1.69
CA LYS A 244 -5.58 4.30 2.96
C LYS A 244 -5.69 5.59 3.78
N SER A 245 -6.91 6.09 3.93
CA SER A 245 -7.17 7.32 4.70
C SER A 245 -7.00 7.09 6.21
N GLY A 246 -6.74 8.15 6.96
CA GLY A 246 -6.57 8.08 8.42
C GLY A 246 -5.19 7.60 8.88
N GLY A 247 -4.11 7.92 8.15
CA GLY A 247 -2.74 7.54 8.50
C GLY A 247 -2.13 8.30 9.68
N SER A 248 -2.59 9.51 9.99
CA SER A 248 -2.16 10.25 11.18
C SER A 248 -3.09 10.03 12.36
N ALA A 249 -2.63 10.28 13.59
CA ALA A 249 -3.48 10.20 14.77
C ALA A 249 -4.75 11.09 14.67
N ALA A 250 -4.63 12.28 14.09
CA ALA A 250 -5.75 13.16 13.85
C ALA A 250 -6.67 12.64 12.74
N GLY A 251 -6.09 12.18 11.62
CA GLY A 251 -6.83 11.57 10.51
C GLY A 251 -7.54 10.28 10.93
N SER A 252 -6.91 9.48 11.78
CA SER A 252 -7.49 8.25 12.32
C SER A 252 -8.70 8.55 13.20
N ARG A 253 -8.64 9.56 14.09
CA ARG A 253 -9.82 10.01 14.85
C ARG A 253 -10.95 10.50 13.95
N ALA A 254 -10.63 11.26 12.90
CA ALA A 254 -11.62 11.74 11.93
C ALA A 254 -12.27 10.57 11.17
N ALA A 255 -11.48 9.59 10.70
CA ALA A 255 -11.99 8.40 10.03
C ALA A 255 -12.85 7.54 10.95
N SER A 256 -12.44 7.31 12.20
CA SER A 256 -13.22 6.55 13.21
C SER A 256 -14.56 7.24 13.54
N SER A 257 -14.58 8.57 13.61
CA SER A 257 -15.81 9.33 13.83
C SER A 257 -16.79 9.23 12.65
N HIS A 258 -16.26 9.03 11.44
CA HIS A 258 -17.07 8.93 10.22
C HIS A 258 -17.55 7.51 9.92
N THR A 259 -16.74 6.50 10.21
CA THR A 259 -17.01 5.10 9.80
C THR A 259 -17.24 4.16 10.97
N GLY A 260 -17.09 4.61 12.22
CA GLY A 260 -17.14 3.76 13.41
C GLY A 260 -15.99 2.74 13.52
N ALA A 261 -15.02 2.76 12.61
CA ALA A 261 -13.93 1.80 12.59
C ALA A 261 -12.83 2.16 13.60
N LEU A 262 -12.24 1.14 14.25
CA LEU A 262 -11.07 1.29 15.10
C LEU A 262 -9.87 1.78 14.27
N ALA A 263 -9.04 2.62 14.91
CA ALA A 263 -7.82 3.15 14.33
C ALA A 263 -6.83 2.02 13.99
N THR A 264 -6.38 1.96 12.74
CA THR A 264 -5.31 1.06 12.32
C THR A 264 -3.97 1.80 12.36
N ASN A 265 -2.93 1.16 12.89
CA ASN A 265 -1.57 1.71 12.88
C ASN A 265 -1.09 1.87 11.43
N ASP A 266 -0.71 3.08 11.04
CA ASP A 266 -0.31 3.40 9.68
C ASP A 266 0.94 2.66 9.20
N ALA A 267 1.87 2.38 10.12
CA ALA A 267 3.07 1.61 9.81
C ALA A 267 2.77 0.17 9.39
N VAL A 268 1.71 -0.43 9.94
CA VAL A 268 1.24 -1.77 9.54
C VAL A 268 0.67 -1.75 8.12
N VAL A 269 -0.09 -0.72 7.79
CA VAL A 269 -0.64 -0.54 6.42
C VAL A 269 0.48 -0.35 5.41
N ASP A 270 1.48 0.46 5.75
CA ASP A 270 2.66 0.68 4.90
C ASP A 270 3.45 -0.61 4.66
N ALA A 271 3.65 -1.40 5.72
CA ALA A 271 4.29 -2.70 5.62
C ALA A 271 3.47 -3.68 4.75
N LEU A 272 2.14 -3.68 4.87
CA LEU A 272 1.23 -4.51 4.05
C LEU A 272 1.34 -4.14 2.57
N PHE A 273 1.23 -2.84 2.23
CA PHE A 273 1.28 -2.38 0.85
C PHE A 273 2.64 -2.67 0.21
N ARG A 274 3.73 -2.41 0.92
CA ARG A 274 5.07 -2.74 0.46
C ARG A 274 5.23 -4.24 0.21
N LYS A 275 4.73 -5.09 1.12
CA LYS A 275 4.79 -6.54 0.99
C LYS A 275 3.95 -7.06 -0.18
N ALA A 276 2.84 -6.41 -0.48
CA ALA A 276 1.98 -6.72 -1.61
C ALA A 276 2.49 -6.17 -2.96
N GLY A 277 3.39 -5.18 -2.95
CA GLY A 277 3.80 -4.45 -4.15
C GLY A 277 2.81 -3.36 -4.58
N ILE A 278 1.97 -2.89 -3.65
CA ILE A 278 1.00 -1.82 -3.90
C ILE A 278 1.69 -0.46 -3.78
N VAL A 279 1.52 0.41 -4.77
CA VAL A 279 2.00 1.79 -4.72
C VAL A 279 1.13 2.61 -3.79
N ARG A 280 1.70 3.04 -2.66
CA ARG A 280 0.99 3.84 -1.68
C ARG A 280 0.92 5.31 -2.09
N CYS A 281 -0.30 5.85 -2.19
CA CYS A 281 -0.58 7.24 -2.52
C CYS A 281 -1.15 7.99 -1.30
N GLN A 282 -0.89 9.31 -1.23
CA GLN A 282 -1.29 10.14 -0.09
C GLN A 282 -2.52 11.02 -0.38
N ASN A 283 -2.80 11.28 -1.64
CA ASN A 283 -3.93 12.11 -2.07
C ASN A 283 -4.46 11.66 -3.43
N ARG A 284 -5.64 12.19 -3.81
CA ARG A 284 -6.33 11.79 -5.05
C ARG A 284 -5.56 12.14 -6.33
N GLN A 285 -4.85 13.27 -6.34
CA GLN A 285 -4.04 13.68 -7.49
C GLN A 285 -2.92 12.67 -7.73
N GLU A 286 -2.20 12.31 -6.67
CA GLU A 286 -1.14 11.31 -6.74
C GLU A 286 -1.68 9.93 -7.16
N LEU A 287 -2.81 9.49 -6.59
CA LEU A 287 -3.43 8.21 -6.94
C LEU A 287 -3.79 8.12 -8.42
N THR A 288 -4.45 9.14 -8.95
CA THR A 288 -4.84 9.18 -10.37
C THR A 288 -3.63 9.31 -11.29
N THR A 289 -2.61 10.09 -10.90
CA THR A 289 -1.37 10.23 -11.70
C THR A 289 -0.57 8.93 -11.71
N VAL A 290 -0.45 8.22 -10.59
CA VAL A 290 0.18 6.88 -10.53
C VAL A 290 -0.55 5.89 -11.43
N CYS A 291 -1.88 5.84 -11.37
CA CYS A 291 -2.66 4.99 -12.28
C CYS A 291 -2.49 5.40 -13.75
N ALA A 292 -2.38 6.70 -14.02
CA ALA A 292 -2.09 7.21 -15.36
C ALA A 292 -0.70 6.77 -15.86
N VAL A 293 0.32 6.77 -14.98
CA VAL A 293 1.65 6.21 -15.31
C VAL A 293 1.55 4.73 -15.65
N PHE A 294 0.76 3.95 -14.91
CA PHE A 294 0.55 2.53 -15.19
C PHE A 294 -0.17 2.25 -16.52
N MET A 295 -0.93 3.21 -17.05
CA MET A 295 -1.57 3.09 -18.35
C MET A 295 -0.60 3.30 -19.53
N HIS A 296 0.64 3.73 -19.26
CA HIS A 296 1.73 3.81 -20.24
C HIS A 296 2.53 2.50 -20.26
N PRO A 297 3.38 2.28 -21.30
CA PRO A 297 4.32 1.17 -21.28
C PRO A 297 5.20 1.20 -20.03
N GLU A 298 5.60 0.03 -19.53
CA GLU A 298 6.40 -0.11 -18.32
C GLU A 298 7.78 0.58 -18.44
N ILE A 299 8.16 1.33 -17.39
CA ILE A 299 9.49 1.94 -17.27
C ILE A 299 10.48 0.85 -16.86
N LYS A 300 11.41 0.50 -17.75
CA LYS A 300 12.35 -0.61 -17.57
C LYS A 300 13.64 -0.23 -16.85
N GLY A 301 13.95 1.04 -16.77
CA GLY A 301 15.15 1.56 -16.12
C GLY A 301 14.94 2.98 -15.60
N LYS A 302 15.96 3.57 -15.00
CA LYS A 302 15.85 4.84 -14.27
C LYS A 302 16.33 6.08 -15.05
N ARG A 303 16.79 5.93 -16.29
CA ARG A 303 17.41 7.01 -17.08
C ARG A 303 16.36 7.70 -17.95
N CYS A 304 16.09 8.97 -17.64
CA CYS A 304 15.09 9.80 -18.29
C CYS A 304 15.74 10.81 -19.25
N ALA A 305 15.15 10.97 -20.44
CA ALA A 305 15.34 12.16 -21.26
C ALA A 305 14.22 13.17 -20.96
N VAL A 306 14.56 14.36 -20.50
CA VAL A 306 13.63 15.48 -20.33
C VAL A 306 13.69 16.34 -21.58
N ILE A 307 12.58 16.43 -22.30
CA ILE A 307 12.46 17.19 -23.57
C ILE A 307 11.52 18.36 -23.30
N THR A 308 11.95 19.56 -23.61
CA THR A 308 11.17 20.75 -23.28
C THR A 308 11.36 21.89 -24.30
N HIS A 309 10.32 22.72 -24.42
CA HIS A 309 10.42 24.04 -25.05
C HIS A 309 10.52 25.19 -24.02
N ALA A 310 10.53 24.86 -22.71
CA ALA A 310 10.55 25.80 -21.60
C ALA A 310 11.48 25.30 -20.48
N GLY A 311 12.57 26.02 -20.23
CA GLY A 311 13.62 25.57 -19.32
C GLY A 311 13.18 25.44 -17.84
N GLY A 312 12.34 26.36 -17.32
CA GLY A 312 11.94 26.37 -15.92
C GLY A 312 11.28 25.05 -15.45
N PRO A 313 10.18 24.61 -16.08
CA PRO A 313 9.55 23.33 -15.77
C PRO A 313 10.49 22.13 -15.85
N ALA A 314 11.39 22.11 -16.85
CA ALA A 314 12.34 21.02 -17.00
C ALA A 314 13.36 20.93 -15.86
N VAL A 315 13.80 22.08 -15.31
CA VAL A 315 14.68 22.11 -14.13
C VAL A 315 13.95 21.55 -12.92
N MET A 316 12.71 21.97 -12.66
CA MET A 316 11.92 21.47 -11.54
C MET A 316 11.68 19.96 -11.64
N LEU A 317 11.34 19.46 -12.84
CA LEU A 317 11.19 18.02 -13.07
C LEU A 317 12.50 17.26 -12.83
N THR A 318 13.62 17.79 -13.31
CA THR A 318 14.95 17.17 -13.13
C THR A 318 15.29 17.02 -11.66
N ASP A 319 15.01 18.05 -10.84
CA ASP A 319 15.23 18.00 -9.39
C ASP A 319 14.36 16.92 -8.75
N VAL A 320 13.08 16.85 -9.10
CA VAL A 320 12.15 15.83 -8.57
C VAL A 320 12.60 14.42 -8.93
N LEU A 321 12.95 14.18 -10.20
CA LEU A 321 13.41 12.88 -10.66
C LEU A 321 14.71 12.46 -9.95
N SER A 322 15.70 13.36 -9.89
CA SER A 322 16.99 13.07 -9.26
C SER A 322 16.87 12.82 -7.76
N ASN A 323 16.09 13.63 -7.05
CA ASN A 323 15.82 13.44 -5.62
C ASN A 323 15.02 12.15 -5.35
N GLY A 324 14.20 11.73 -6.30
CA GLY A 324 13.43 10.49 -6.25
C GLY A 324 14.21 9.24 -6.69
N GLY A 325 15.53 9.35 -6.98
CA GLY A 325 16.39 8.21 -7.33
C GLY A 325 16.39 7.84 -8.81
N MET A 326 15.74 8.64 -9.67
CA MET A 326 15.89 8.52 -11.13
C MET A 326 17.15 9.23 -11.59
N GLU A 327 17.58 8.97 -12.82
CA GLU A 327 18.75 9.60 -13.44
C GLU A 327 18.33 10.45 -14.63
N VAL A 328 18.87 11.67 -14.71
CA VAL A 328 18.79 12.55 -15.89
C VAL A 328 20.22 12.77 -16.38
N PRO A 329 20.78 11.81 -17.17
CA PRO A 329 22.19 11.84 -17.54
C PRO A 329 22.47 12.95 -18.55
N SER A 330 23.66 13.54 -18.49
CA SER A 330 24.11 14.50 -19.51
C SER A 330 24.25 13.80 -20.87
N LEU A 331 23.61 14.34 -21.89
CA LEU A 331 23.69 13.86 -23.28
C LEU A 331 24.60 14.72 -24.15
N LYS A 332 25.20 15.76 -23.57
CA LYS A 332 26.03 16.75 -24.32
C LYS A 332 27.17 16.12 -25.11
N GLU A 333 27.85 15.16 -24.50
CA GLU A 333 29.01 14.48 -25.10
C GLU A 333 28.63 13.19 -25.86
N HIS A 334 27.32 12.89 -25.99
CA HIS A 334 26.89 11.70 -26.72
C HIS A 334 27.17 11.87 -28.23
N PRO A 335 27.65 10.83 -28.94
CA PRO A 335 28.04 10.92 -30.37
C PRO A 335 26.93 11.41 -31.30
N ALA A 336 25.66 11.15 -30.99
CA ALA A 336 24.53 11.60 -31.79
C ALA A 336 24.13 13.07 -31.55
N SER A 337 24.62 13.70 -30.47
CA SER A 337 24.16 15.04 -30.04
C SER A 337 24.56 16.15 -31.00
N PRO A 338 25.76 16.17 -31.64
CA PRO A 338 26.08 17.18 -32.65
C PRO A 338 25.12 17.13 -33.86
N ALA A 339 24.82 15.94 -34.37
CA ALA A 339 23.91 15.77 -35.51
C ALA A 339 22.47 16.15 -35.17
N LEU A 340 22.04 15.96 -33.93
CA LEU A 340 20.73 16.44 -33.45
C LEU A 340 20.73 17.97 -33.38
N LEU A 341 21.77 18.57 -32.80
CA LEU A 341 21.86 20.03 -32.61
C LEU A 341 21.78 20.78 -33.94
N GLU A 342 22.38 20.26 -35.02
CA GLU A 342 22.31 20.83 -36.37
C GLU A 342 20.89 20.93 -36.94
N LYS A 343 19.94 20.09 -36.43
CA LYS A 343 18.53 20.08 -36.82
C LYS A 343 17.67 21.01 -36.01
N LEU A 344 18.22 21.59 -34.94
CA LEU A 344 17.48 22.48 -34.02
C LEU A 344 17.84 23.95 -34.29
N PHE A 345 17.02 24.85 -33.80
CA PHE A 345 17.29 26.28 -33.90
C PHE A 345 18.53 26.69 -33.08
N ALA A 346 19.24 27.70 -33.56
CA ALA A 346 20.37 28.27 -32.86
C ALA A 346 19.94 28.72 -31.44
N GLY A 347 20.67 28.30 -30.41
CA GLY A 347 20.35 28.54 -29.02
C GLY A 347 19.68 27.34 -28.32
N SER A 348 19.28 26.30 -29.05
CA SER A 348 18.80 25.04 -28.46
C SER A 348 19.92 24.30 -27.70
N SER A 349 19.55 23.45 -26.77
CA SER A 349 20.47 22.62 -25.98
C SER A 349 20.10 21.13 -26.10
N VAL A 350 21.12 20.29 -26.27
CA VAL A 350 20.98 18.81 -26.30
C VAL A 350 21.58 18.16 -25.05
N GLY A 351 21.77 18.94 -23.98
CA GLY A 351 22.44 18.48 -22.76
C GLY A 351 21.68 17.58 -21.82
N ASN A 352 20.39 17.45 -21.97
CA ASN A 352 19.41 16.85 -21.04
C ASN A 352 19.34 17.64 -19.71
N PRO A 353 18.30 18.49 -19.53
CA PRO A 353 17.15 18.64 -20.44
C PRO A 353 17.52 19.05 -21.86
N ILE A 354 16.83 18.43 -22.84
CA ILE A 354 16.90 18.84 -24.25
C ILE A 354 15.92 19.99 -24.44
N ASP A 355 16.46 21.22 -24.53
CA ASP A 355 15.66 22.44 -24.70
C ASP A 355 15.72 22.90 -26.17
N PHE A 356 14.59 22.83 -26.86
CA PHE A 356 14.49 23.23 -28.27
C PHE A 356 13.75 24.56 -28.47
N LEU A 357 13.72 25.39 -27.44
CA LEU A 357 13.21 26.75 -27.38
C LEU A 357 11.67 26.87 -27.49
N ALA A 358 11.16 28.02 -27.04
CA ALA A 358 9.72 28.33 -27.10
C ALA A 358 9.14 28.41 -28.52
N THR A 359 10.00 28.57 -29.52
CA THR A 359 9.67 28.61 -30.95
C THR A 359 9.87 27.26 -31.64
N GLY A 360 10.20 26.22 -30.87
CA GLY A 360 10.41 24.88 -31.40
C GLY A 360 9.20 24.31 -32.13
N THR A 361 9.46 23.59 -33.21
CA THR A 361 8.42 23.06 -34.09
C THR A 361 8.13 21.58 -33.83
N ALA A 362 7.00 21.07 -34.34
CA ALA A 362 6.68 19.66 -34.34
C ALA A 362 7.77 18.81 -35.00
N GLU A 363 8.34 19.29 -36.12
CA GLU A 363 9.41 18.61 -36.84
C GLU A 363 10.66 18.44 -35.96
N GLN A 364 11.08 19.50 -35.25
CA GLN A 364 12.23 19.45 -34.32
C GLN A 364 11.97 18.50 -33.16
N LEU A 365 10.78 18.53 -32.57
CA LEU A 365 10.39 17.56 -31.55
C LEU A 365 10.45 16.11 -32.10
N GLY A 366 10.04 15.92 -33.36
CA GLY A 366 10.17 14.63 -34.04
C GLY A 366 11.61 14.15 -34.13
N TYR A 367 12.55 14.99 -34.51
CA TYR A 367 13.98 14.67 -34.55
C TYR A 367 14.53 14.31 -33.17
N ILE A 368 14.11 15.03 -32.12
CA ILE A 368 14.55 14.76 -30.75
C ILE A 368 14.04 13.38 -30.30
N ILE A 369 12.73 13.11 -30.47
CA ILE A 369 12.13 11.82 -30.06
C ILE A 369 12.78 10.66 -30.81
N ASP A 370 13.01 10.80 -32.12
CA ASP A 370 13.67 9.77 -32.94
C ASP A 370 15.10 9.51 -32.49
N THR A 371 15.83 10.55 -32.11
CA THR A 371 17.18 10.41 -31.57
C THR A 371 17.17 9.70 -30.20
N VAL A 372 16.20 10.06 -29.32
CA VAL A 372 16.04 9.38 -28.03
C VAL A 372 15.67 7.91 -28.22
N GLU A 373 14.80 7.60 -29.16
CA GLU A 373 14.37 6.22 -29.44
C GLU A 373 15.51 5.38 -30.00
N ASN A 374 16.26 5.88 -30.99
CA ASN A 374 17.14 5.08 -31.82
C ASN A 374 18.63 5.20 -31.46
N GLU A 375 19.09 6.39 -31.01
CA GLU A 375 20.50 6.70 -30.81
C GLU A 375 20.89 6.72 -29.33
N TYR A 376 20.07 7.33 -28.44
CA TYR A 376 20.35 7.37 -27.01
C TYR A 376 19.95 6.05 -26.35
N THR A 377 20.69 4.99 -26.65
CA THR A 377 20.35 3.59 -26.25
C THR A 377 20.29 3.37 -24.75
N ASP A 378 20.95 4.22 -23.98
CA ASP A 378 20.99 4.16 -22.52
C ASP A 378 19.88 4.98 -21.83
N ILE A 379 19.00 5.62 -22.59
CA ILE A 379 17.78 6.26 -22.07
C ILE A 379 16.65 5.23 -22.06
N ASP A 380 15.93 5.14 -20.94
CA ASP A 380 14.86 4.17 -20.73
C ASP A 380 13.47 4.72 -21.07
N PHE A 381 13.24 6.01 -20.84
CA PHE A 381 11.97 6.70 -21.11
C PHE A 381 12.18 8.20 -21.30
N SER A 382 11.16 8.90 -21.77
CA SER A 382 11.19 10.36 -21.92
C SER A 382 9.97 11.04 -21.31
N VAL A 383 10.15 12.26 -20.84
CA VAL A 383 9.10 13.20 -20.49
C VAL A 383 9.16 14.38 -21.45
N VAL A 384 8.06 14.67 -22.12
CA VAL A 384 7.95 15.77 -23.07
C VAL A 384 7.08 16.87 -22.49
N ILE A 385 7.65 18.03 -22.18
CA ILE A 385 6.96 19.20 -21.65
C ILE A 385 6.71 20.17 -22.80
N PHE A 386 5.43 20.38 -23.16
CA PHE A 386 5.08 21.31 -24.22
C PHE A 386 3.77 22.07 -23.93
N GLY A 387 3.91 23.34 -23.56
CA GLY A 387 2.81 24.26 -23.34
C GLY A 387 2.60 25.24 -24.50
N SER A 388 1.83 26.30 -24.27
CA SER A 388 1.61 27.38 -25.23
C SER A 388 1.71 28.74 -24.57
N PRO A 389 2.49 29.67 -25.14
CA PRO A 389 2.44 31.06 -24.73
C PRO A 389 1.17 31.81 -25.25
N GLY A 390 0.28 31.11 -25.96
CA GLY A 390 -0.92 31.70 -26.56
C GLY A 390 -0.71 32.40 -27.92
N LEU A 391 0.46 32.16 -28.56
CA LEU A 391 0.80 32.81 -29.83
C LEU A 391 0.43 31.98 -31.08
N PHE A 392 0.38 30.66 -30.94
CA PHE A 392 0.10 29.70 -32.02
C PHE A 392 -0.55 28.43 -31.49
N SER A 393 -1.18 27.69 -32.41
CA SER A 393 -1.78 26.39 -32.06
C SER A 393 -0.71 25.32 -31.78
N ASN A 394 -0.95 24.46 -30.82
CA ASN A 394 -0.11 23.32 -30.49
C ASN A 394 -0.54 22.04 -31.21
N LYS A 395 -1.54 22.11 -32.09
CA LYS A 395 -2.15 20.93 -32.71
C LYS A 395 -1.14 20.03 -33.41
N GLU A 396 -0.23 20.58 -34.20
CA GLU A 396 0.76 19.78 -34.93
C GLU A 396 1.71 19.05 -33.98
N VAL A 397 2.09 19.67 -32.86
CA VAL A 397 2.95 19.07 -31.84
C VAL A 397 2.22 17.92 -31.12
N TYR A 398 0.94 18.13 -30.77
CA TYR A 398 0.16 17.10 -30.07
C TYR A 398 -0.22 15.94 -30.99
N ASP A 399 -0.46 16.20 -32.27
CA ASP A 399 -0.64 15.16 -33.29
C ASP A 399 0.62 14.32 -33.49
N LEU A 400 1.80 14.98 -33.53
CA LEU A 400 3.09 14.27 -33.57
C LEU A 400 3.32 13.43 -32.32
N LEU A 401 3.04 13.96 -31.12
CA LEU A 401 3.16 13.19 -29.88
C LEU A 401 2.28 11.95 -29.90
N ASP A 402 1.00 12.08 -30.33
CA ASP A 402 0.13 10.92 -30.49
C ASP A 402 0.72 9.87 -31.43
N GLN A 403 1.29 10.31 -32.56
CA GLN A 403 1.94 9.39 -33.51
C GLN A 403 3.17 8.70 -32.91
N LYS A 404 4.06 9.47 -32.25
CA LYS A 404 5.29 8.92 -31.65
C LYS A 404 4.97 7.94 -30.50
N MET A 405 3.98 8.26 -29.67
CA MET A 405 3.52 7.34 -28.61
C MET A 405 2.94 6.02 -29.14
N LYS A 406 2.51 5.96 -30.41
CA LYS A 406 2.08 4.71 -31.06
C LYS A 406 3.23 3.86 -31.59
N THR A 407 4.34 4.50 -31.95
CA THR A 407 5.43 3.86 -32.72
C THR A 407 6.68 3.61 -31.89
N CYS A 408 6.98 4.47 -30.91
CA CYS A 408 8.15 4.32 -30.06
C CYS A 408 7.97 3.20 -29.03
N LYS A 409 9.06 2.49 -28.74
CA LYS A 409 9.13 1.42 -27.73
C LYS A 409 9.39 1.97 -26.33
N LYS A 410 10.18 3.06 -26.25
CA LYS A 410 10.43 3.73 -24.98
C LYS A 410 9.21 4.54 -24.57
N PRO A 411 8.78 4.45 -23.30
CA PRO A 411 7.65 5.24 -22.81
C PRO A 411 7.86 6.74 -23.01
N ILE A 412 6.83 7.43 -23.49
CA ILE A 412 6.78 8.88 -23.62
C ILE A 412 5.66 9.38 -22.72
N PHE A 413 5.99 10.26 -21.78
CA PHE A 413 5.04 10.89 -20.87
C PHE A 413 4.82 12.35 -21.28
N PRO A 414 3.63 12.72 -21.82
CA PRO A 414 3.34 14.08 -22.27
C PRO A 414 2.92 14.96 -21.11
N VAL A 415 3.63 16.03 -20.84
CA VAL A 415 3.25 17.10 -19.92
C VAL A 415 2.75 18.28 -20.74
N LEU A 416 1.42 18.48 -20.75
CA LEU A 416 0.77 19.54 -21.52
C LEU A 416 0.09 20.53 -20.55
N PRO A 417 0.82 21.52 -20.00
CA PRO A 417 0.35 22.31 -18.86
C PRO A 417 -0.62 23.43 -19.24
N SER A 418 -0.75 23.78 -20.52
CA SER A 418 -1.54 24.93 -20.99
C SER A 418 -3.02 24.60 -21.16
N ILE A 419 -3.66 24.05 -20.10
CA ILE A 419 -5.06 23.58 -20.11
C ILE A 419 -6.11 24.67 -20.39
N ILE A 420 -5.73 25.94 -20.40
CA ILE A 420 -6.60 27.08 -20.72
C ILE A 420 -6.34 27.57 -22.13
N ASN A 421 -5.08 27.88 -22.47
CA ASN A 421 -4.73 28.52 -23.75
C ASN A 421 -4.95 27.62 -24.96
N VAL A 422 -4.77 26.31 -24.79
CA VAL A 422 -4.93 25.31 -25.88
C VAL A 422 -5.83 24.15 -25.41
N LYS A 423 -6.95 24.51 -24.79
CA LYS A 423 -7.90 23.56 -24.21
C LYS A 423 -8.42 22.59 -25.28
N ASP A 424 -8.83 23.08 -26.43
CA ASP A 424 -9.43 22.27 -27.48
C ASP A 424 -8.43 21.24 -28.05
N GLU A 425 -7.15 21.62 -28.18
CA GLU A 425 -6.09 20.72 -28.64
C GLU A 425 -5.77 19.64 -27.60
N ILE A 426 -5.85 19.95 -26.28
CA ILE A 426 -5.71 18.97 -25.21
C ILE A 426 -6.91 18.03 -25.20
N GLU A 427 -8.13 18.54 -25.35
CA GLU A 427 -9.34 17.71 -25.44
C GLU A 427 -9.30 16.77 -26.67
N ASP A 428 -8.80 17.25 -27.81
CA ASP A 428 -8.57 16.41 -29.01
C ASP A 428 -7.51 15.32 -28.73
N PHE A 429 -6.42 15.66 -28.04
CA PHE A 429 -5.39 14.71 -27.65
C PHE A 429 -5.95 13.61 -26.72
N ILE A 430 -6.77 13.99 -25.74
CA ILE A 430 -7.46 13.06 -24.83
C ILE A 430 -8.49 12.21 -25.60
N ALA A 431 -9.23 12.78 -26.53
CA ALA A 431 -10.19 12.05 -27.37
C ALA A 431 -9.55 10.96 -28.24
N LYS A 432 -8.26 11.11 -28.60
CA LYS A 432 -7.46 10.06 -29.26
C LYS A 432 -7.07 8.91 -28.32
N GLY A 433 -7.51 8.94 -27.05
CA GLY A 433 -7.23 7.93 -26.04
C GLY A 433 -5.90 8.15 -25.32
N ARG A 434 -5.36 9.36 -25.34
CA ARG A 434 -4.14 9.74 -24.64
C ARG A 434 -4.44 10.29 -23.26
N ILE A 435 -3.45 10.21 -22.38
CA ILE A 435 -3.48 10.80 -21.05
C ILE A 435 -2.59 12.04 -21.07
N ASN A 436 -3.10 13.15 -20.54
CA ASN A 436 -2.33 14.35 -20.28
C ASN A 436 -1.87 14.41 -18.82
N PHE A 437 -0.63 14.80 -18.61
CA PHE A 437 -0.10 15.16 -17.29
C PHE A 437 0.01 16.69 -17.24
N PRO A 438 -0.88 17.39 -16.49
CA PRO A 438 -0.91 18.85 -16.52
C PRO A 438 0.23 19.50 -15.70
N GLU A 439 1.01 18.72 -14.92
CA GLU A 439 2.03 19.25 -14.04
C GLU A 439 3.20 18.26 -13.93
N GLU A 440 4.40 18.74 -14.26
CA GLU A 440 5.62 17.94 -14.39
C GLU A 440 6.11 17.34 -13.07
N CYS A 441 6.05 18.08 -11.96
CA CYS A 441 6.55 17.62 -10.67
C CYS A 441 5.65 16.53 -10.07
N VAL A 442 4.35 16.63 -10.30
CA VAL A 442 3.38 15.58 -9.90
C VAL A 442 3.64 14.29 -10.69
N LEU A 443 3.88 14.41 -11.99
CA LEU A 443 4.28 13.26 -12.81
C LEU A 443 5.61 12.68 -12.35
N GLY A 444 6.64 13.53 -12.14
CA GLY A 444 7.96 13.09 -11.68
C GLY A 444 7.89 12.30 -10.37
N ASN A 445 7.13 12.80 -9.40
CA ASN A 445 6.89 12.09 -8.13
C ASN A 445 6.18 10.74 -8.34
N ALA A 446 5.17 10.68 -9.22
CA ALA A 446 4.47 9.44 -9.53
C ALA A 446 5.40 8.41 -10.20
N ILE A 447 6.23 8.82 -11.16
CA ILE A 447 7.25 7.97 -11.79
C ILE A 447 8.21 7.41 -10.74
N CYS A 448 8.74 8.26 -9.86
CA CYS A 448 9.63 7.82 -8.78
C CYS A 448 8.97 6.80 -7.86
N LYS A 449 7.72 7.04 -7.47
CA LYS A 449 6.96 6.10 -6.63
C LYS A 449 6.74 4.75 -7.31
N VAL A 450 6.31 4.76 -8.56
CA VAL A 450 6.09 3.53 -9.35
C VAL A 450 7.40 2.74 -9.43
N TYR A 451 8.49 3.39 -9.80
CA TYR A 451 9.78 2.73 -9.98
C TYR A 451 10.36 2.18 -8.67
N ASN A 452 10.22 2.93 -7.56
CA ASN A 452 10.79 2.55 -6.26
C ASN A 452 9.88 1.62 -5.43
N THR A 453 8.66 1.34 -5.88
CA THR A 453 7.80 0.37 -5.19
C THR A 453 8.35 -1.04 -5.41
N PRO A 454 8.66 -1.79 -4.35
CA PRO A 454 9.24 -3.12 -4.48
C PRO A 454 8.25 -4.08 -5.13
N LYS A 455 8.78 -5.10 -5.80
CA LYS A 455 7.97 -6.23 -6.27
C LYS A 455 7.34 -6.96 -5.07
N PRO A 456 6.19 -7.63 -5.26
CA PRO A 456 5.56 -8.41 -4.21
C PRO A 456 6.52 -9.42 -3.58
N GLN A 457 6.51 -9.52 -2.26
CA GLN A 457 7.26 -10.56 -1.57
C GLN A 457 6.61 -11.94 -1.85
N PRO A 458 7.39 -13.03 -1.96
CA PRO A 458 6.83 -14.36 -2.17
C PRO A 458 5.84 -14.75 -1.06
N GLU A 459 4.84 -15.57 -1.37
CA GLU A 459 3.86 -16.04 -0.40
C GLU A 459 4.50 -16.90 0.69
N ASN A 460 5.39 -17.80 0.28
CA ASN A 460 6.15 -18.68 1.16
C ASN A 460 7.64 -18.40 1.00
N PRO A 461 8.16 -17.35 1.65
CA PRO A 461 9.57 -17.03 1.58
C PRO A 461 10.42 -18.09 2.30
N GLU A 462 11.64 -18.29 1.83
CA GLU A 462 12.60 -19.14 2.55
C GLU A 462 12.94 -18.51 3.91
N MET A 463 12.64 -19.24 4.98
CA MET A 463 12.84 -18.80 6.36
C MET A 463 13.94 -19.58 7.03
N PRO A 464 14.68 -19.00 8.01
CA PRO A 464 15.62 -19.73 8.83
C PRO A 464 14.93 -20.89 9.56
N LYS A 465 15.62 -22.02 9.65
CA LYS A 465 15.14 -23.17 10.42
C LYS A 465 15.18 -22.86 11.92
N VAL A 466 14.11 -23.19 12.62
CA VAL A 466 13.96 -23.06 14.07
C VAL A 466 13.52 -24.40 14.68
N ASP A 467 13.79 -24.63 15.95
CA ASP A 467 13.29 -25.81 16.67
C ASP A 467 11.84 -25.60 17.08
N VAL A 468 10.92 -25.93 16.16
CA VAL A 468 9.48 -25.77 16.37
C VAL A 468 8.98 -26.51 17.62
N LYS A 469 9.48 -27.73 17.84
CA LYS A 469 9.04 -28.54 18.99
C LYS A 469 9.41 -27.86 20.31
N ARG A 470 10.66 -27.45 20.46
CA ARG A 470 11.14 -26.78 21.66
C ARG A 470 10.49 -25.43 21.90
N ILE A 471 10.26 -24.63 20.81
CA ILE A 471 9.52 -23.38 20.90
C ILE A 471 8.10 -23.63 21.47
N ARG A 472 7.39 -24.62 20.94
CA ARG A 472 6.04 -24.94 21.42
C ARG A 472 6.03 -25.43 22.86
N GLU A 473 6.96 -26.32 23.25
CA GLU A 473 7.09 -26.80 24.63
C GLU A 473 7.26 -25.65 25.63
N VAL A 474 8.08 -24.65 25.28
CA VAL A 474 8.30 -23.48 26.15
C VAL A 474 7.05 -22.59 26.18
N VAL A 475 6.47 -22.23 25.03
CA VAL A 475 5.28 -21.36 24.97
C VAL A 475 4.10 -21.98 25.68
N ASP A 476 3.85 -23.27 25.47
CA ASP A 476 2.74 -23.98 26.10
C ASP A 476 2.88 -24.05 27.62
N SER A 477 4.10 -24.03 28.15
CA SER A 477 4.40 -23.97 29.58
C SER A 477 4.31 -22.58 30.21
N CYS A 478 4.14 -21.51 29.40
CA CYS A 478 4.02 -20.14 29.88
C CYS A 478 2.58 -19.79 30.24
N GLU A 479 2.41 -18.90 31.22
CA GLU A 479 1.16 -18.19 31.49
C GLU A 479 1.10 -16.88 30.69
N ASN A 480 -0.07 -16.24 30.67
CA ASN A 480 -0.22 -14.91 30.07
C ASN A 480 0.56 -13.87 30.86
N GLY A 481 1.23 -12.95 30.15
CA GLY A 481 2.05 -11.90 30.75
C GLY A 481 3.50 -11.96 30.28
N TYR A 482 4.37 -11.20 30.93
CA TYR A 482 5.81 -11.26 30.70
C TYR A 482 6.37 -12.55 31.26
N ILE A 483 7.18 -13.25 30.46
CA ILE A 483 7.74 -14.55 30.84
C ILE A 483 9.10 -14.39 31.49
N ASP A 484 9.51 -15.41 32.28
CA ASP A 484 10.77 -15.42 33.00
C ASP A 484 11.98 -15.41 32.05
N PRO A 485 13.11 -14.81 32.47
CA PRO A 485 14.33 -14.77 31.68
C PRO A 485 14.80 -16.13 31.18
N ASP A 486 14.73 -17.18 31.98
CA ASP A 486 15.15 -18.54 31.59
C ASP A 486 14.33 -19.07 30.42
N LYS A 487 13.02 -18.80 30.39
CA LYS A 487 12.13 -19.17 29.25
C LYS A 487 12.44 -18.32 28.04
N ILE A 488 12.75 -17.03 28.20
CA ILE A 488 13.20 -16.16 27.11
C ILE A 488 14.44 -16.75 26.45
N TYR A 489 15.45 -17.11 27.25
CA TYR A 489 16.70 -17.71 26.75
C TYR A 489 16.45 -19.00 25.98
N GLN A 490 15.55 -19.86 26.47
CA GLN A 490 15.19 -21.12 25.80
C GLN A 490 14.49 -20.85 24.45
N LEU A 491 13.62 -19.84 24.37
CA LEU A 491 12.97 -19.44 23.11
C LEU A 491 13.97 -18.89 22.10
N LEU A 492 14.87 -17.98 22.54
CA LEU A 492 15.90 -17.41 21.68
C LEU A 492 16.84 -18.50 21.15
N ASP A 493 17.28 -19.43 22.01
CA ASP A 493 18.12 -20.56 21.62
C ASP A 493 17.42 -21.49 20.63
N ALA A 494 16.16 -21.85 20.88
CA ALA A 494 15.36 -22.69 19.98
C ALA A 494 15.11 -22.01 18.63
N ALA A 495 15.04 -20.69 18.58
CA ALA A 495 14.94 -19.90 17.34
C ALA A 495 16.30 -19.69 16.66
N GLY A 496 17.42 -20.04 17.33
CA GLY A 496 18.78 -19.79 16.87
C GLY A 496 19.15 -18.30 16.87
N ILE A 497 18.51 -17.52 17.74
CA ILE A 497 18.82 -16.10 17.95
C ILE A 497 20.03 -16.01 18.87
N ALA A 498 21.10 -15.37 18.38
CA ALA A 498 22.33 -15.23 19.14
C ALA A 498 22.12 -14.40 20.42
N GLN A 499 22.50 -14.93 21.52
CA GLN A 499 22.37 -14.29 22.83
C GLN A 499 23.69 -14.33 23.59
N LYS A 500 23.84 -13.44 24.57
CA LYS A 500 25.01 -13.41 25.42
C LYS A 500 25.12 -14.73 26.20
N GLN A 501 26.34 -15.24 26.36
CA GLN A 501 26.59 -16.36 27.24
C GLN A 501 26.47 -15.88 28.69
N ILE A 502 25.47 -16.38 29.42
CA ILE A 502 25.13 -15.95 30.77
C ILE A 502 25.32 -17.10 31.74
N ARG A 503 25.71 -16.74 32.96
CA ARG A 503 25.56 -17.61 34.14
C ARG A 503 25.02 -16.80 35.32
N VAL A 504 23.98 -17.30 35.94
CA VAL A 504 23.49 -16.82 37.23
C VAL A 504 24.11 -17.67 38.30
N VAL A 505 24.79 -17.04 39.24
CA VAL A 505 25.57 -17.69 40.28
C VAL A 505 25.17 -17.15 41.66
N ASP A 506 25.04 -18.05 42.61
CA ASP A 506 24.74 -17.74 44.03
C ASP A 506 25.92 -18.01 44.96
N GLN A 507 27.00 -18.56 44.41
CA GLN A 507 28.22 -18.87 45.13
C GLN A 507 29.43 -18.24 44.45
N LYS A 508 30.36 -17.71 45.26
CA LYS A 508 31.57 -17.03 44.79
C LYS A 508 32.44 -17.94 43.92
N GLN A 509 32.54 -19.24 44.26
CA GLN A 509 33.33 -20.17 43.45
C GLN A 509 32.78 -20.36 42.06
N GLN A 510 31.46 -20.43 41.92
CA GLN A 510 30.80 -20.50 40.60
C GLN A 510 31.08 -19.24 39.74
N ALA A 511 31.16 -18.07 40.38
CA ALA A 511 31.55 -16.83 39.71
C ALA A 511 32.97 -16.87 39.17
N VAL A 512 33.90 -17.40 39.98
CA VAL A 512 35.30 -17.61 39.59
C VAL A 512 35.43 -18.62 38.47
N ASP A 513 34.72 -19.74 38.55
CA ASP A 513 34.74 -20.81 37.55
C ASP A 513 34.22 -20.29 36.19
N PHE A 514 33.13 -19.53 36.21
CA PHE A 514 32.58 -18.92 35.00
C PHE A 514 33.53 -17.87 34.40
N ALA A 515 34.15 -17.04 35.23
CA ALA A 515 35.13 -16.06 34.77
C ALA A 515 36.34 -16.71 34.06
N ASN A 516 36.80 -17.85 34.60
CA ASN A 516 37.88 -18.64 33.99
C ASN A 516 37.46 -19.32 32.68
N GLU A 517 36.17 -19.72 32.56
CA GLU A 517 35.61 -20.35 31.35
C GLU A 517 35.52 -19.36 30.20
N VAL A 518 34.96 -18.15 30.44
CA VAL A 518 34.58 -17.20 29.37
C VAL A 518 35.64 -16.11 29.15
N GLY A 519 36.55 -15.90 30.09
CA GLY A 519 37.58 -14.86 30.02
C GLY A 519 37.11 -13.48 30.44
N TYR A 520 37.95 -12.48 30.19
CA TYR A 520 37.73 -11.09 30.60
C TYR A 520 37.71 -10.15 29.40
N PRO A 521 37.09 -8.94 29.49
CA PRO A 521 36.36 -8.39 30.64
C PRO A 521 34.94 -8.95 30.77
N LEU A 522 34.39 -8.91 32.00
CA LEU A 522 33.06 -9.38 32.35
C LEU A 522 32.16 -8.24 32.81
N VAL A 523 30.86 -8.50 32.76
CA VAL A 523 29.81 -7.72 33.43
C VAL A 523 29.21 -8.59 34.54
N MET A 524 28.95 -7.96 35.69
CA MET A 524 28.29 -8.60 36.83
C MET A 524 27.09 -7.76 37.24
N LYS A 525 25.91 -8.39 37.41
CA LYS A 525 24.66 -7.72 37.77
C LYS A 525 23.94 -8.48 38.88
N VAL A 526 23.30 -7.76 39.80
CA VAL A 526 22.41 -8.36 40.80
C VAL A 526 21.16 -8.97 40.17
N VAL A 527 20.70 -10.09 40.75
CA VAL A 527 19.42 -10.71 40.48
C VAL A 527 18.55 -10.56 41.74
N GLY A 528 17.33 -9.97 41.54
CA GLY A 528 16.38 -9.63 42.61
C GLY A 528 15.87 -8.22 42.48
N PRO A 529 16.66 -7.17 42.68
CA PRO A 529 16.22 -5.78 42.56
C PRO A 529 15.71 -5.42 41.17
N VAL A 530 14.61 -4.69 41.09
CA VAL A 530 13.96 -4.28 39.83
C VAL A 530 14.80 -3.22 39.10
N HIS A 531 15.34 -2.22 39.84
CA HIS A 531 16.15 -1.13 39.28
C HIS A 531 17.62 -1.33 39.63
N LYS A 532 18.27 -2.26 38.89
CA LYS A 532 19.63 -2.73 39.18
C LYS A 532 20.68 -1.61 39.18
N SER A 533 20.58 -0.65 38.27
CA SER A 533 21.55 0.46 38.17
C SER A 533 21.42 1.46 39.33
N ASP A 534 20.20 1.73 39.78
CA ASP A 534 19.93 2.73 40.84
C ASP A 534 20.47 2.30 42.20
N VAL A 535 20.53 0.99 42.42
CA VAL A 535 21.09 0.42 43.67
C VAL A 535 22.59 0.09 43.55
N GLY A 536 23.27 0.51 42.49
CA GLY A 536 24.67 0.17 42.25
C GLY A 536 24.89 -1.32 41.98
N GLY A 537 23.86 -2.03 41.52
CA GLY A 537 23.84 -3.46 41.29
C GLY A 537 24.43 -3.92 39.95
N VAL A 538 25.19 -3.04 39.24
CA VAL A 538 25.85 -3.37 37.98
C VAL A 538 27.33 -3.01 38.06
N THR A 539 28.20 -3.95 37.72
CA THR A 539 29.63 -3.72 37.56
C THR A 539 30.04 -4.07 36.14
N LEU A 540 30.61 -3.10 35.44
CA LEU A 540 31.14 -3.26 34.10
C LEU A 540 32.67 -3.42 34.15
N ASN A 541 33.21 -4.02 33.08
CA ASN A 541 34.64 -4.06 32.82
C ASN A 541 35.48 -4.74 33.96
N VAL A 542 34.93 -5.84 34.47
CA VAL A 542 35.63 -6.70 35.47
C VAL A 542 36.70 -7.47 34.71
N ARG A 543 38.01 -7.23 35.10
CA ARG A 543 39.16 -7.66 34.27
C ARG A 543 40.02 -8.79 34.88
N ASP A 544 39.76 -9.14 36.10
CA ASP A 544 40.56 -10.12 36.83
C ASP A 544 39.75 -10.84 37.92
N ILE A 545 40.32 -11.91 38.44
CA ILE A 545 39.67 -12.79 39.40
C ILE A 545 39.48 -12.14 40.79
N GLU A 546 40.40 -11.25 41.19
CA GLU A 546 40.30 -10.53 42.47
C GLU A 546 39.08 -9.57 42.43
N THR A 547 38.91 -8.88 41.32
CA THR A 547 37.77 -8.02 41.08
C THR A 547 36.46 -8.82 41.04
N VAL A 548 36.43 -10.00 40.40
CA VAL A 548 35.26 -10.90 40.41
C VAL A 548 34.85 -11.24 41.84
N GLN A 549 35.81 -11.68 42.66
CA GLN A 549 35.54 -12.08 44.04
C GLN A 549 35.02 -10.90 44.90
N LYS A 550 35.66 -9.75 44.80
CA LYS A 550 35.29 -8.54 45.51
C LYS A 550 33.89 -8.02 45.10
N GLU A 551 33.65 -7.96 43.81
CA GLU A 551 32.37 -7.47 43.30
C GLU A 551 31.22 -8.45 43.54
N PHE A 552 31.51 -9.78 43.56
CA PHE A 552 30.51 -10.77 43.94
C PHE A 552 30.04 -10.53 45.40
N ASP A 553 30.94 -10.34 46.34
CA ASP A 553 30.60 -10.06 47.74
C ASP A 553 29.82 -8.74 47.88
N ARG A 554 30.24 -7.70 47.15
CA ARG A 554 29.58 -6.40 47.15
C ARG A 554 28.15 -6.48 46.61
N LEU A 555 27.98 -7.16 45.49
CA LEU A 555 26.67 -7.29 44.82
C LEU A 555 25.69 -8.15 45.63
N MET A 556 26.17 -9.24 46.22
CA MET A 556 25.36 -10.12 47.09
C MET A 556 24.95 -9.42 48.41
N ALA A 557 25.69 -8.39 48.85
CA ALA A 557 25.29 -7.57 50.01
C ALA A 557 24.20 -6.56 49.73
N ILE A 558 23.81 -6.33 48.47
CA ILE A 558 22.74 -5.41 48.13
C ILE A 558 21.40 -6.05 48.53
N LYS A 559 20.54 -5.25 49.16
CA LYS A 559 19.23 -5.68 49.66
C LYS A 559 18.41 -6.33 48.55
N ASP A 560 17.75 -7.44 48.90
CA ASP A 560 16.89 -8.23 47.99
C ASP A 560 17.62 -8.95 46.83
N THR A 561 18.96 -8.98 46.87
CA THR A 561 19.79 -9.77 45.93
C THR A 561 19.90 -11.22 46.42
N TYR A 562 19.61 -12.18 45.52
CA TYR A 562 19.75 -13.60 45.80
C TYR A 562 20.77 -14.33 44.90
N ALA A 563 21.20 -13.66 43.82
CA ALA A 563 22.21 -14.19 42.90
C ALA A 563 22.88 -13.05 42.11
N VAL A 564 23.97 -13.37 41.42
CA VAL A 564 24.69 -12.48 40.50
C VAL A 564 24.64 -13.08 39.10
N GLU A 565 24.14 -12.31 38.14
CA GLU A 565 24.19 -12.59 36.70
C GLU A 565 25.54 -12.13 36.17
N MET A 566 26.26 -13.02 35.47
CA MET A 566 27.56 -12.75 34.87
C MET A 566 27.57 -13.07 33.40
N TYR A 567 28.25 -12.25 32.62
CA TYR A 567 28.45 -12.47 31.17
C TYR A 567 29.69 -11.72 30.66
N PRO A 568 30.29 -12.18 29.53
CA PRO A 568 31.37 -11.46 28.86
C PRO A 568 30.92 -10.03 28.47
N MET A 569 31.80 -9.06 28.66
CA MET A 569 31.55 -7.73 28.19
C MET A 569 31.59 -7.74 26.66
N LEU A 570 30.44 -7.39 26.06
CA LEU A 570 30.28 -7.28 24.61
C LEU A 570 30.48 -5.82 24.19
N ASP A 571 31.08 -5.61 23.03
CA ASP A 571 31.20 -4.33 22.36
C ASP A 571 30.54 -4.39 21.00
N GLY A 572 30.14 -3.24 20.51
CA GLY A 572 29.51 -3.11 19.19
C GLY A 572 28.53 -1.96 19.12
N THR A 573 27.99 -1.77 17.93
CA THR A 573 26.91 -0.80 17.68
C THR A 573 25.60 -1.37 18.22
N GLU A 574 24.88 -0.56 19.00
CA GLU A 574 23.56 -0.93 19.51
C GLU A 574 22.55 -0.96 18.36
N VAL A 575 21.89 -2.10 18.18
CA VAL A 575 20.80 -2.30 17.22
C VAL A 575 19.59 -2.91 17.93
N TYR A 576 18.46 -2.88 17.28
CA TYR A 576 17.14 -3.19 17.84
C TYR A 576 16.37 -4.18 16.98
N ILE A 577 15.71 -5.17 17.57
CA ILE A 577 14.68 -6.00 16.95
C ILE A 577 13.51 -6.15 17.91
N GLY A 578 12.30 -5.83 17.45
CA GLY A 578 11.07 -6.06 18.20
C GLY A 578 9.99 -6.71 17.34
N ALA A 579 8.97 -7.25 17.97
CA ALA A 579 7.78 -7.75 17.30
C ALA A 579 6.53 -7.44 18.12
N ILE A 580 5.46 -7.04 17.46
CA ILE A 580 4.15 -6.77 18.07
C ILE A 580 3.08 -7.47 17.25
N ARG A 581 2.16 -8.15 17.94
CA ARG A 581 0.99 -8.79 17.32
C ARG A 581 -0.14 -7.80 17.16
N ASP A 582 -0.56 -7.58 15.92
CA ASP A 582 -1.84 -6.96 15.60
C ASP A 582 -2.90 -8.05 15.41
N ALA A 583 -4.11 -7.82 15.96
CA ALA A 583 -5.18 -8.81 15.93
C ALA A 583 -5.68 -9.16 14.51
N LYS A 584 -5.52 -8.23 13.54
CA LYS A 584 -5.95 -8.42 12.15
C LYS A 584 -4.81 -8.70 11.18
N PHE A 585 -3.67 -8.01 11.38
CA PHE A 585 -2.54 -8.05 10.45
C PHE A 585 -1.49 -9.12 10.82
N GLY A 586 -1.60 -9.73 11.99
CA GLY A 586 -0.58 -10.64 12.49
C GLY A 586 0.62 -9.89 13.08
N HIS A 587 1.80 -10.52 13.11
CA HIS A 587 2.99 -9.91 13.69
C HIS A 587 3.64 -8.90 12.76
N GLN A 588 3.95 -7.73 13.31
CA GLN A 588 4.83 -6.73 12.73
C GLN A 588 6.19 -6.82 13.41
N VAL A 589 7.25 -6.99 12.63
CA VAL A 589 8.63 -7.00 13.09
C VAL A 589 9.26 -5.64 12.85
N PHE A 590 9.87 -5.07 13.89
CA PHE A 590 10.53 -3.77 13.88
C PHE A 590 12.03 -3.96 14.06
N PHE A 591 12.84 -3.19 13.36
CA PHE A 591 14.30 -3.27 13.50
C PHE A 591 14.98 -1.98 13.03
N GLY A 592 16.15 -1.70 13.61
CA GLY A 592 16.90 -0.48 13.33
C GLY A 592 18.06 -0.25 14.28
N LEU A 593 18.47 1.02 14.43
CA LEU A 593 19.47 1.41 15.42
C LEU A 593 18.86 1.35 16.82
N GLY A 594 19.61 0.82 17.79
CA GLY A 594 19.22 0.67 19.19
C GLY A 594 19.63 1.85 20.08
N GLY A 595 19.45 1.69 21.40
CA GLY A 595 19.84 2.67 22.41
C GLY A 595 19.17 4.03 22.20
N ILE A 596 19.94 5.09 22.38
CA ILE A 596 19.44 6.48 22.24
C ILE A 596 18.91 6.81 20.83
N PHE A 597 19.35 6.09 19.81
CA PHE A 597 18.90 6.33 18.43
C PHE A 597 17.44 5.95 18.23
N ILE A 598 16.95 4.88 18.84
CA ILE A 598 15.53 4.52 18.76
C ILE A 598 14.65 5.50 19.54
N GLU A 599 15.10 5.96 20.71
CA GLU A 599 14.34 6.87 21.57
C GLU A 599 14.20 8.26 20.95
N VAL A 600 15.29 8.79 20.37
CA VAL A 600 15.36 10.18 19.89
C VAL A 600 15.04 10.27 18.38
N LEU A 601 15.67 9.45 17.55
CA LEU A 601 15.57 9.55 16.09
C LEU A 601 14.44 8.70 15.50
N LYS A 602 13.97 7.67 16.22
CA LYS A 602 12.97 6.69 15.76
C LYS A 602 13.29 6.14 14.37
N ASP A 603 14.59 5.87 14.12
CA ASP A 603 15.07 5.33 12.85
C ASP A 603 14.91 3.80 12.84
N VAL A 604 13.68 3.40 12.58
CA VAL A 604 13.23 2.00 12.62
C VAL A 604 12.50 1.69 11.31
N GLN A 605 12.81 0.53 10.74
CA GLN A 605 12.03 -0.08 9.69
C GLN A 605 11.10 -1.13 10.28
N SER A 606 10.03 -1.43 9.56
CA SER A 606 9.11 -2.49 9.97
C SER A 606 8.61 -3.30 8.78
N ALA A 607 8.30 -4.58 9.02
CA ALA A 607 7.69 -5.45 8.04
C ALA A 607 6.70 -6.42 8.69
N LEU A 608 5.70 -6.86 7.94
CA LEU A 608 4.80 -7.93 8.38
C LEU A 608 5.50 -9.29 8.29
N ALA A 609 5.37 -10.12 9.32
CA ALA A 609 5.85 -11.49 9.25
C ALA A 609 5.05 -12.32 8.20
N PRO A 610 5.70 -13.28 7.50
CA PRO A 610 7.11 -13.67 7.56
C PRO A 610 8.07 -12.68 6.89
N VAL A 611 9.17 -12.35 7.54
CA VAL A 611 10.24 -11.50 7.01
C VAL A 611 11.47 -12.36 6.77
N ASN A 612 11.88 -12.53 5.53
CA ASN A 612 13.08 -13.30 5.21
C ASN A 612 14.34 -12.42 5.22
N VAL A 613 15.50 -13.05 5.07
CA VAL A 613 16.80 -12.36 5.10
C VAL A 613 16.94 -11.30 4.00
N ALA A 614 16.41 -11.58 2.80
CA ALA A 614 16.50 -10.65 1.67
C ALA A 614 15.64 -9.39 1.90
N GLU A 615 14.40 -9.55 2.40
CA GLU A 615 13.52 -8.44 2.76
C GLU A 615 14.13 -7.61 3.90
N ALA A 616 14.66 -8.26 4.93
CA ALA A 616 15.33 -7.58 6.05
C ALA A 616 16.53 -6.74 5.57
N LYS A 617 17.39 -7.29 4.70
CA LYS A 617 18.54 -6.56 4.12
C LYS A 617 18.09 -5.33 3.32
N ASP A 618 17.12 -5.48 2.44
CA ASP A 618 16.60 -4.36 1.66
C ASP A 618 16.10 -3.23 2.58
N LEU A 619 15.35 -3.58 3.61
CA LEU A 619 14.81 -2.59 4.55
C LEU A 619 15.88 -1.94 5.42
N LEU A 620 16.91 -2.66 5.83
CA LEU A 620 18.03 -2.10 6.57
C LEU A 620 18.72 -0.97 5.78
N THR A 621 18.85 -1.11 4.45
CA THR A 621 19.45 -0.06 3.60
C THR A 621 18.64 1.23 3.59
N LYS A 622 17.36 1.20 3.97
CA LYS A 622 16.44 2.34 4.02
C LYS A 622 16.44 3.08 5.36
N LEU A 623 17.22 2.63 6.34
CA LEU A 623 17.47 3.37 7.57
C LEU A 623 18.22 4.67 7.25
N ARG A 624 17.82 5.79 7.87
CA ARG A 624 18.51 7.09 7.73
C ARG A 624 19.96 6.98 8.24
N GLY A 625 20.14 6.24 9.33
CA GLY A 625 21.43 5.94 9.95
C GLY A 625 22.14 4.73 9.38
N TYR A 626 21.78 4.20 8.19
CA TYR A 626 22.42 3.02 7.61
C TYR A 626 23.94 3.10 7.56
N LYS A 627 24.50 4.31 7.32
CA LYS A 627 25.96 4.55 7.35
C LYS A 627 26.58 4.21 8.71
N ILE A 628 25.85 4.29 9.82
CA ILE A 628 26.34 3.91 11.14
C ILE A 628 26.59 2.39 11.19
N LEU A 629 25.70 1.60 10.58
CA LEU A 629 25.88 0.14 10.47
C LEU A 629 27.09 -0.22 9.61
N GLN A 630 27.48 0.64 8.67
CA GLN A 630 28.68 0.43 7.83
C GLN A 630 30.00 0.82 8.54
N GLY A 631 29.91 1.41 9.73
CA GLY A 631 31.05 1.91 10.49
C GLY A 631 31.43 3.35 10.10
N VAL A 632 31.46 4.24 11.07
CA VAL A 632 31.84 5.66 10.89
C VAL A 632 32.88 6.06 11.92
N ARG A 633 33.79 6.98 11.55
CA ARG A 633 34.78 7.59 12.46
C ARG A 633 35.60 6.55 13.27
N GLY A 634 35.99 5.44 12.66
CA GLY A 634 36.80 4.40 13.31
C GLY A 634 35.98 3.38 14.14
N GLN A 635 34.67 3.48 14.17
CA GLN A 635 33.82 2.42 14.73
C GLN A 635 33.80 1.22 13.76
N GLN A 636 33.77 0.03 14.31
CA GLN A 636 33.65 -1.19 13.52
C GLN A 636 32.24 -1.30 12.90
N PRO A 637 32.11 -1.82 11.67
CA PRO A 637 30.80 -2.04 11.05
C PRO A 637 30.04 -3.17 11.76
N VAL A 638 28.72 -3.12 11.64
CA VAL A 638 27.84 -4.26 11.97
C VAL A 638 27.81 -5.22 10.78
N ASN A 639 27.88 -6.51 11.05
CA ASN A 639 27.61 -7.50 10.01
C ASN A 639 26.12 -7.49 9.63
N VAL A 640 25.79 -6.79 8.56
CA VAL A 640 24.41 -6.60 8.08
C VAL A 640 23.76 -7.93 7.69
N ASP A 641 24.54 -8.91 7.23
CA ASP A 641 24.03 -10.22 6.86
C ASP A 641 23.57 -11.00 8.09
N VAL A 642 24.38 -10.99 9.14
CA VAL A 642 24.03 -11.61 10.43
C VAL A 642 22.85 -10.87 11.06
N TYR A 643 22.82 -9.54 10.98
CA TYR A 643 21.71 -8.75 11.53
C TYR A 643 20.38 -9.08 10.82
N ALA A 644 20.39 -9.15 9.49
CA ALA A 644 19.22 -9.54 8.72
C ALA A 644 18.77 -10.98 9.04
N GLU A 645 19.71 -11.88 9.32
CA GLU A 645 19.39 -13.24 9.75
C GLU A 645 18.72 -13.25 11.13
N GLN A 646 19.20 -12.45 12.10
CA GLN A 646 18.54 -12.33 13.40
C GLN A 646 17.11 -11.81 13.28
N ILE A 647 16.87 -10.83 12.40
CA ILE A 647 15.53 -10.32 12.09
C ILE A 647 14.62 -11.44 11.54
N ALA A 648 15.12 -12.21 10.57
CA ALA A 648 14.39 -13.32 9.99
C ALA A 648 14.10 -14.44 11.02
N ARG A 649 15.00 -14.70 11.95
CA ARG A 649 14.81 -15.67 13.07
C ARG A 649 13.74 -15.21 14.05
N VAL A 650 13.72 -13.91 14.41
CA VAL A 650 12.61 -13.34 15.20
C VAL A 650 11.29 -13.51 14.47
N SER A 651 11.27 -13.22 13.16
CA SER A 651 10.08 -13.42 12.35
C SER A 651 9.63 -14.89 12.29
N ALA A 652 10.56 -15.84 12.19
CA ALA A 652 10.26 -17.28 12.23
C ALA A 652 9.72 -17.71 13.61
N LEU A 653 10.30 -17.18 14.69
CA LEU A 653 9.83 -17.46 16.05
C LEU A 653 8.37 -17.04 16.25
N VAL A 654 8.00 -15.81 15.88
CA VAL A 654 6.62 -15.33 16.08
C VAL A 654 5.60 -16.01 15.16
N GLN A 655 6.04 -16.63 14.06
CA GLN A 655 5.16 -17.48 13.23
C GLN A 655 4.85 -18.82 13.92
N VAL A 656 5.84 -19.43 14.60
CA VAL A 656 5.67 -20.68 15.35
C VAL A 656 4.94 -20.45 16.67
N ALA A 657 5.12 -19.26 17.25
CA ALA A 657 4.55 -18.85 18.52
C ALA A 657 3.63 -17.62 18.37
N PRO A 658 2.44 -17.76 17.74
CA PRO A 658 1.52 -16.62 17.53
C PRO A 658 0.99 -16.03 18.85
N GLU A 659 1.17 -16.68 19.96
CA GLU A 659 0.83 -16.21 21.31
C GLU A 659 1.79 -15.13 21.82
N ILE A 660 2.94 -14.91 21.18
CA ILE A 660 3.84 -13.80 21.50
C ILE A 660 3.13 -12.50 21.10
N ALA A 661 2.59 -11.80 22.09
CA ALA A 661 1.91 -10.53 21.86
C ALA A 661 2.89 -9.37 21.65
N GLU A 662 4.04 -9.45 22.34
CA GLU A 662 5.10 -8.46 22.28
C GLU A 662 6.46 -9.12 22.52
N MET A 663 7.43 -8.72 21.75
CA MET A 663 8.84 -9.10 21.90
C MET A 663 9.73 -7.90 21.69
N ASP A 664 10.70 -7.71 22.55
CA ASP A 664 11.65 -6.59 22.53
C ASP A 664 13.06 -7.11 22.83
N LEU A 665 13.94 -7.02 21.84
CA LEU A 665 15.37 -7.27 21.96
C LEU A 665 16.09 -5.93 21.90
N ASN A 666 16.45 -5.36 23.05
CA ASN A 666 17.01 -4.01 23.14
C ASN A 666 17.93 -3.85 24.36
N PRO A 667 19.25 -3.69 24.13
CA PRO A 667 19.90 -3.69 22.83
C PRO A 667 20.32 -5.09 22.35
N LEU A 668 20.55 -5.22 21.04
CA LEU A 668 21.51 -6.17 20.52
C LEU A 668 22.82 -5.41 20.23
N LEU A 669 23.96 -6.07 20.39
CA LEU A 669 25.27 -5.52 20.04
C LEU A 669 25.76 -6.15 18.74
N GLY A 670 25.94 -5.29 17.72
CA GLY A 670 26.42 -5.68 16.41
C GLY A 670 27.87 -5.30 16.18
N ASN A 671 28.67 -6.24 15.71
CA ASN A 671 30.06 -6.08 15.34
C ASN A 671 30.34 -6.81 13.99
N PRO A 672 31.56 -6.78 13.42
CA PRO A 672 31.84 -7.41 12.12
C PRO A 672 31.63 -8.95 12.09
N LYS A 673 31.49 -9.60 13.22
CA LYS A 673 31.35 -11.07 13.29
C LYS A 673 29.94 -11.48 13.66
N ASN A 674 29.35 -10.82 14.68
CA ASN A 674 28.11 -11.25 15.31
C ASN A 674 27.16 -10.09 15.59
N VAL A 675 25.88 -10.43 15.77
CA VAL A 675 24.83 -9.56 16.34
C VAL A 675 24.20 -10.36 17.49
N VAL A 676 24.35 -9.90 18.73
CA VAL A 676 24.05 -10.66 19.94
C VAL A 676 23.05 -9.93 20.81
N ALA A 677 21.95 -10.56 21.20
CA ALA A 677 20.98 -10.00 22.12
C ALA A 677 21.55 -9.89 23.54
N VAL A 678 21.48 -8.69 24.11
CA VAL A 678 21.98 -8.38 25.48
C VAL A 678 20.84 -8.33 26.47
N ASP A 679 19.72 -7.78 26.07
CA ASP A 679 18.48 -7.77 26.86
C ASP A 679 17.28 -8.17 25.98
N ALA A 680 16.33 -8.84 26.62
CA ALA A 680 15.16 -9.38 25.94
C ALA A 680 13.94 -9.37 26.87
N ARG A 681 12.78 -9.00 26.30
CA ARG A 681 11.48 -9.09 26.98
C ARG A 681 10.49 -9.74 26.03
N ILE A 682 9.69 -10.67 26.53
CA ILE A 682 8.65 -11.35 25.74
C ILE A 682 7.39 -11.42 26.61
N ARG A 683 6.25 -11.02 26.00
CA ARG A 683 4.92 -11.10 26.62
C ARG A 683 4.04 -12.06 25.81
N ILE A 684 3.40 -12.99 26.51
CA ILE A 684 2.51 -13.99 25.92
C ILE A 684 1.05 -13.66 26.24
N GLU A 685 0.19 -13.84 25.26
CA GLU A 685 -1.27 -13.80 25.37
C GLU A 685 -1.85 -14.97 24.57
N LYS A 686 -2.40 -15.94 25.30
CA LYS A 686 -3.07 -17.12 24.73
C LYS A 686 -4.55 -16.84 24.50
#